data_99b7c8692f652f608fb090dc6883112a
#
_entry.id   99b7c8692f652f608fb090dc6883112a
#
_cell.length_a   1.000
_cell.length_b   1.000
_cell.length_c   1.000
_cell.angle_alpha   90.00
_cell.angle_beta   90.00
_cell.angle_gamma   90.00
#
_symmetry.space_group_name_H-M   'P 1'
#
loop_
_entity.id
_entity.type
_entity.pdbx_description
1 polymer ?
#
loop_
_entity_poly.entity_id
_entity_poly.type
_entity_poly.pdbx_seq_one_letter_code
_entity_poly.pdbx_strand_id
1 'polypeptide(L)'
;MGRNMGRNRGWWLAGDADALRAQKRGTGWMKRFDPRFWTVNFPRPMMAAVTTTNAQALRVDAVFYRSDDLAGLIWASADTIDHPLLRYETSRDHRGCTLAFRWRSSGLMPLDAINGPTLTIEGRDAAGDARSWYVRLWNYASGDPQDAQVSIDFATVDGGFLLPGEADPVWAGDVDRMFVSLVPPGYTGADGELAAAAEAWVEISGMACDGAGSTLAIGDGLVPPHGLCIATGYDDAYDQTPARMLRQIVGLGYRGAIDHYVGMSHYFRLEWNAGAGLHLISLAGGVLNVAADAWHRDFLARAAALGLEVILSMSYELLDQHVWNDWKQRGPDGVQALTGWDPPSTLLSPASDGAMGYLRTIATTFAAMAQAVGRVHVQLGEPWWWVRADGTICIHDDAARAALGPGVDAVTGVRGALGDAQTAVLDAAGALLASSTAAIAAAVRGVAADAELLLLTYLPTVLAADSPELRRADLPVGWASPAFDRLQLEDYDFVLAGDVGASARGAAVATARLGYPTEDQDYFTGFVLDPGDAAIQWPRIADAVTAAKARGVSRLFVWALPQVARDGFTYFDLGEGELNAFDDVDFPLALGRQASVTPGFSTTIVTTAAGVEQRNADWADARLRFDAGPGVRAEADIATLLAFFRARRGAARAFRFRDPFDHGSDGDQIIGTGDGAATSFALVKRYGTTDPQVRAITRPVAGSISVALGGVPLADGWALLDGGIVSFEAAPAAGVPITARYLFDVPVRFAEDTLEVGLSTFLAGEAPSVPLIEVRE
;
A
#
# COMPACT_ATOMS: atom_id res chain seq x y z
N MET A 1 26.43 1.48 -0.86
CA MET A 1 25.34 1.34 0.14
C MET A 1 24.88 -0.10 0.08
N GLY A 2 25.43 -0.96 0.93
CA GLY A 2 25.09 -2.38 1.00
C GLY A 2 23.77 -2.55 1.71
N ARG A 3 22.74 -2.97 0.96
CA ARG A 3 21.50 -3.42 1.56
C ARG A 3 21.76 -4.65 2.43
N ASN A 4 21.35 -4.56 3.67
CA ASN A 4 21.30 -5.67 4.62
C ASN A 4 20.27 -6.72 4.13
N MET A 5 20.68 -7.59 3.20
CA MET A 5 19.84 -8.67 2.66
C MET A 5 20.06 -9.95 3.48
N GLY A 6 19.48 -10.06 4.64
CA GLY A 6 19.65 -11.24 5.48
C GLY A 6 18.75 -11.32 6.70
N ARG A 7 17.82 -10.40 6.86
CA ARG A 7 16.77 -10.53 7.88
C ARG A 7 15.63 -11.37 7.31
N ASN A 8 15.07 -12.27 8.09
CA ASN A 8 13.73 -12.79 7.85
C ASN A 8 12.78 -11.59 7.91
N ARG A 9 12.53 -10.98 6.77
CA ARG A 9 11.62 -9.84 6.67
C ARG A 9 10.20 -10.38 6.64
N GLY A 10 9.33 -9.80 7.46
CA GLY A 10 7.90 -10.04 7.36
C GLY A 10 7.26 -9.46 6.09
N TRP A 11 8.07 -9.04 5.10
CA TRP A 11 7.57 -8.44 3.86
C TRP A 11 8.60 -8.52 2.73
N TRP A 12 8.11 -8.47 1.47
CA TRP A 12 8.92 -8.44 0.25
C TRP A 12 8.43 -7.37 -0.71
N LEU A 13 9.34 -6.92 -1.60
CA LEU A 13 9.00 -6.16 -2.81
C LEU A 13 9.18 -7.04 -4.04
N ALA A 14 8.49 -6.71 -5.14
CA ALA A 14 8.53 -7.48 -6.39
C ALA A 14 9.94 -7.66 -6.95
N GLY A 15 10.83 -6.71 -6.75
CA GLY A 15 12.22 -6.74 -7.19
C GLY A 15 13.19 -7.53 -6.31
N ASP A 16 12.73 -8.09 -5.18
CA ASP A 16 13.58 -8.85 -4.29
C ASP A 16 13.83 -10.25 -4.86
N ALA A 17 15.10 -10.60 -5.11
CA ALA A 17 15.49 -11.89 -5.67
C ALA A 17 15.04 -13.07 -4.79
N ASP A 18 15.02 -12.88 -3.47
CA ASP A 18 14.57 -13.90 -2.51
C ASP A 18 13.05 -14.08 -2.54
N ALA A 19 12.29 -13.01 -2.78
CA ALA A 19 10.85 -13.08 -2.99
C ALA A 19 10.50 -13.96 -4.20
N LEU A 20 11.23 -13.80 -5.32
CA LEU A 20 11.02 -14.58 -6.53
C LEU A 20 11.34 -16.08 -6.35
N ARG A 21 12.29 -16.42 -5.48
CA ARG A 21 12.68 -17.80 -5.19
C ARG A 21 11.78 -18.50 -4.18
N ALA A 22 11.30 -17.76 -3.17
CA ALA A 22 10.47 -18.30 -2.10
C ALA A 22 8.99 -18.43 -2.48
N GLN A 23 8.55 -17.69 -3.50
CA GLN A 23 7.17 -17.73 -3.96
C GLN A 23 6.91 -18.98 -4.78
N LYS A 24 6.32 -20.00 -4.17
CA LYS A 24 5.55 -21.00 -4.91
C LYS A 24 4.29 -20.29 -5.41
N ARG A 25 4.37 -19.73 -6.61
CA ARG A 25 3.19 -19.14 -7.25
C ARG A 25 2.24 -20.27 -7.61
N GLY A 26 1.04 -20.27 -7.03
CA GLY A 26 -0.09 -20.89 -7.69
C GLY A 26 -0.30 -20.13 -9.01
N THR A 27 -0.55 -20.85 -10.09
CA THR A 27 -0.91 -20.26 -11.37
C THR A 27 -2.19 -20.93 -11.83
N GLY A 28 -3.27 -20.15 -11.81
CA GLY A 28 -4.55 -20.55 -12.38
C GLY A 28 -4.64 -20.17 -13.85
N TRP A 29 -5.82 -20.25 -14.38
CA TRP A 29 -6.14 -19.77 -15.71
C TRP A 29 -7.46 -18.98 -15.71
N MET A 30 -7.63 -18.12 -16.69
CA MET A 30 -8.87 -17.40 -16.94
C MET A 30 -9.18 -17.36 -18.43
N LYS A 31 -10.42 -17.05 -18.78
CA LYS A 31 -10.76 -16.71 -20.15
C LYS A 31 -10.26 -15.32 -20.50
N ARG A 32 -9.74 -15.15 -21.71
CA ARG A 32 -9.46 -13.83 -22.27
C ARG A 32 -10.76 -13.04 -22.31
N PHE A 33 -10.69 -11.73 -22.06
CA PHE A 33 -11.83 -10.83 -21.94
C PHE A 33 -12.72 -11.10 -20.70
N ASP A 34 -12.17 -11.70 -19.64
CA ASP A 34 -12.89 -11.85 -18.37
C ASP A 34 -13.42 -10.48 -17.91
N PRO A 35 -14.71 -10.36 -17.60
CA PRO A 35 -15.35 -9.09 -17.23
C PRO A 35 -14.68 -8.32 -16.09
N ARG A 36 -14.01 -9.02 -15.19
CA ARG A 36 -13.34 -8.41 -14.01
C ARG A 36 -12.20 -7.48 -14.38
N PHE A 37 -11.52 -7.72 -15.51
CA PHE A 37 -10.25 -7.07 -15.86
C PHE A 37 -10.38 -5.95 -16.88
N TRP A 38 -11.59 -5.62 -17.30
CA TRP A 38 -11.85 -4.44 -18.09
C TRP A 38 -11.74 -3.19 -17.23
N THR A 39 -11.29 -2.10 -17.84
CA THR A 39 -11.15 -0.78 -17.20
C THR A 39 -11.85 0.28 -18.02
N VAL A 40 -12.06 1.45 -17.41
CA VAL A 40 -12.60 2.63 -18.11
C VAL A 40 -11.61 3.79 -18.03
N ASN A 41 -11.58 4.62 -19.06
CA ASN A 41 -10.87 5.89 -19.06
C ASN A 41 -11.74 6.97 -19.72
N PHE A 42 -11.67 8.19 -19.20
CA PHE A 42 -12.52 9.29 -19.68
C PHE A 42 -11.92 10.66 -19.30
N PRO A 43 -12.21 11.74 -20.05
CA PRO A 43 -11.82 13.09 -19.69
C PRO A 43 -12.77 13.67 -18.61
N ARG A 44 -12.25 14.49 -17.72
CA ARG A 44 -13.10 15.32 -16.85
C ARG A 44 -13.76 16.45 -17.68
N PRO A 45 -14.99 16.88 -17.36
CA PRO A 45 -15.77 16.60 -16.13
C PRO A 45 -16.64 15.34 -16.19
N MET A 46 -16.72 14.63 -17.33
CA MET A 46 -17.51 13.39 -17.38
C MET A 46 -17.01 12.35 -16.35
N MET A 47 -17.90 11.42 -16.01
CA MET A 47 -17.60 10.31 -15.10
C MET A 47 -18.14 9.02 -15.68
N ALA A 48 -17.37 7.94 -15.50
CA ALA A 48 -17.78 6.59 -15.84
C ALA A 48 -17.20 5.58 -14.86
N ALA A 49 -17.85 4.44 -14.68
CA ALA A 49 -17.35 3.33 -13.89
C ALA A 49 -17.77 2.01 -14.50
N VAL A 50 -16.95 0.97 -14.29
CA VAL A 50 -17.22 -0.39 -14.74
C VAL A 50 -17.45 -1.31 -13.54
N THR A 51 -18.52 -2.11 -13.61
CA THR A 51 -18.88 -3.14 -12.62
C THR A 51 -19.08 -4.49 -13.30
N THR A 52 -19.00 -5.59 -12.54
CA THR A 52 -19.31 -6.92 -13.07
C THR A 52 -20.66 -7.38 -12.56
N THR A 53 -21.60 -7.65 -13.46
CA THR A 53 -22.95 -8.12 -13.10
C THR A 53 -22.99 -9.62 -12.87
N ASN A 54 -22.12 -10.39 -13.54
CA ASN A 54 -21.87 -11.80 -13.29
C ASN A 54 -20.54 -12.24 -13.93
N ALA A 55 -20.21 -13.53 -13.89
CA ALA A 55 -18.95 -14.07 -14.40
C ALA A 55 -18.72 -13.86 -15.91
N GLN A 56 -19.77 -13.54 -16.67
CA GLN A 56 -19.71 -13.34 -18.13
C GLN A 56 -20.32 -11.99 -18.55
N ALA A 57 -20.46 -11.04 -17.62
CA ALA A 57 -21.08 -9.79 -17.93
C ALA A 57 -20.47 -8.63 -17.11
N LEU A 58 -20.33 -7.50 -17.77
CA LEU A 58 -19.98 -6.23 -17.17
C LEU A 58 -21.01 -5.16 -17.55
N ARG A 59 -21.03 -4.09 -16.76
CA ARG A 59 -21.82 -2.91 -17.00
C ARG A 59 -20.94 -1.67 -16.83
N VAL A 60 -21.10 -0.71 -17.73
CA VAL A 60 -20.53 0.63 -17.59
C VAL A 60 -21.69 1.59 -17.39
N ASP A 61 -21.64 2.38 -16.33
CA ASP A 61 -22.51 3.53 -16.09
C ASP A 61 -21.69 4.80 -16.31
N ALA A 62 -22.27 5.80 -16.99
CA ALA A 62 -21.58 7.03 -17.34
C ALA A 62 -22.48 8.25 -17.24
N VAL A 63 -21.89 9.42 -17.00
CA VAL A 63 -22.56 10.71 -17.12
C VAL A 63 -21.68 11.65 -17.96
N PHE A 64 -22.28 12.19 -19.00
CA PHE A 64 -21.66 13.14 -19.93
C PHE A 64 -22.13 14.55 -19.61
N TYR A 65 -21.22 15.51 -19.70
CA TYR A 65 -21.48 16.93 -19.50
C TYR A 65 -21.22 17.74 -20.77
N ARG A 66 -20.39 17.21 -21.68
CA ARG A 66 -19.95 17.89 -22.91
C ARG A 66 -20.31 17.06 -24.15
N SER A 67 -20.52 17.72 -25.27
CA SER A 67 -20.86 17.08 -26.55
C SER A 67 -19.70 16.25 -27.15
N ASP A 68 -18.47 16.51 -26.71
CA ASP A 68 -17.25 15.83 -27.13
C ASP A 68 -16.76 14.78 -26.09
N ASP A 69 -17.50 14.56 -25.01
CA ASP A 69 -17.16 13.54 -24.02
C ASP A 69 -17.13 12.14 -24.64
N LEU A 70 -16.07 11.38 -24.32
CA LEU A 70 -15.86 10.00 -24.74
C LEU A 70 -15.27 9.18 -23.60
N ALA A 71 -15.95 8.12 -23.20
CA ALA A 71 -15.35 7.08 -22.36
C ALA A 71 -14.85 5.91 -23.21
N GLY A 72 -13.68 5.39 -22.88
CA GLY A 72 -13.15 4.15 -23.43
C GLY A 72 -13.31 3.00 -22.45
N LEU A 73 -14.03 1.93 -22.85
CA LEU A 73 -14.04 0.66 -22.13
C LEU A 73 -12.88 -0.20 -22.65
N ILE A 74 -11.89 -0.47 -21.82
CA ILE A 74 -10.55 -0.93 -22.23
C ILE A 74 -10.31 -2.36 -21.81
N TRP A 75 -9.76 -3.17 -22.75
CA TRP A 75 -9.06 -4.42 -22.47
C TRP A 75 -7.57 -4.25 -22.84
N ALA A 76 -6.67 -4.49 -21.88
CA ALA A 76 -5.23 -4.44 -22.10
C ALA A 76 -4.64 -5.85 -22.31
N SER A 77 -3.65 -5.99 -23.19
CA SER A 77 -2.95 -7.26 -23.41
C SER A 77 -1.93 -7.59 -22.30
N ALA A 78 -1.60 -6.61 -21.47
CA ALA A 78 -0.72 -6.75 -20.31
C ALA A 78 -1.41 -6.19 -19.06
N ASP A 79 -1.34 -6.92 -17.97
CA ASP A 79 -1.84 -6.46 -16.68
C ASP A 79 -0.81 -5.55 -16.00
N THR A 80 -1.13 -4.28 -15.89
CA THR A 80 -0.29 -3.25 -15.25
C THR A 80 -0.86 -2.76 -13.92
N ILE A 81 -2.05 -3.23 -13.51
CA ILE A 81 -2.79 -2.76 -12.34
C ILE A 81 -2.60 -3.72 -11.16
N ASP A 82 -2.74 -5.03 -11.40
CA ASP A 82 -2.69 -6.00 -10.33
C ASP A 82 -1.27 -6.18 -9.77
N HIS A 83 -1.23 -6.56 -8.50
CA HIS A 83 0.01 -6.95 -7.85
C HIS A 83 0.71 -8.09 -8.63
N PRO A 84 2.06 -8.11 -8.74
CA PRO A 84 2.81 -9.11 -9.53
C PRO A 84 2.46 -10.57 -9.24
N LEU A 85 2.00 -10.89 -8.02
CA LEU A 85 1.53 -12.23 -7.65
C LEU A 85 0.20 -12.64 -8.30
N LEU A 86 -0.59 -11.66 -8.73
CA LEU A 86 -1.99 -11.83 -9.11
C LEU A 86 -2.26 -11.47 -10.58
N ARG A 87 -1.28 -10.93 -11.29
CA ARG A 87 -1.39 -10.52 -12.70
C ARG A 87 -1.75 -11.68 -13.61
N TYR A 88 -2.53 -11.37 -14.65
CA TYR A 88 -2.62 -12.26 -15.79
C TYR A 88 -1.39 -12.09 -16.70
N GLU A 89 -1.10 -13.13 -17.50
CA GLU A 89 0.03 -13.13 -18.42
C GLU A 89 -0.15 -12.10 -19.53
N THR A 90 0.94 -11.48 -19.95
CA THR A 90 0.95 -10.63 -21.15
C THR A 90 0.78 -11.50 -22.39
N SER A 91 -0.30 -11.28 -23.14
CA SER A 91 -0.58 -12.02 -24.37
C SER A 91 -1.14 -11.09 -25.44
N ARG A 92 -0.30 -10.75 -26.41
CA ARG A 92 -0.54 -9.73 -27.44
C ARG A 92 -1.14 -10.31 -28.72
N ASP A 93 -1.02 -11.62 -28.94
CA ASP A 93 -1.58 -12.29 -30.11
C ASP A 93 -3.04 -12.71 -29.88
N HIS A 94 -3.94 -12.09 -30.61
CA HIS A 94 -5.38 -12.34 -30.57
C HIS A 94 -5.90 -13.12 -31.77
N ARG A 95 -5.05 -13.44 -32.76
CA ARG A 95 -5.46 -14.09 -34.02
C ARG A 95 -6.17 -15.43 -33.82
N GLY A 96 -5.91 -16.13 -32.73
CA GLY A 96 -6.58 -17.37 -32.38
C GLY A 96 -7.83 -17.20 -31.52
N CYS A 97 -8.46 -16.02 -31.51
CA CYS A 97 -9.60 -15.71 -30.66
C CYS A 97 -10.81 -15.23 -31.46
N THR A 98 -11.99 -15.68 -31.02
CA THR A 98 -13.27 -15.10 -31.38
C THR A 98 -13.95 -14.58 -30.10
N LEU A 99 -14.28 -13.28 -30.06
CA LEU A 99 -15.02 -12.67 -28.96
C LEU A 99 -16.49 -12.51 -29.37
N ALA A 100 -17.39 -13.08 -28.57
CA ALA A 100 -18.84 -12.92 -28.75
C ALA A 100 -19.49 -12.38 -27.47
N PHE A 101 -20.47 -11.50 -27.62
CA PHE A 101 -21.23 -10.93 -26.50
C PHE A 101 -22.56 -10.35 -26.97
N ARG A 102 -23.48 -10.11 -26.02
CA ARG A 102 -24.66 -9.30 -26.23
C ARG A 102 -24.41 -7.87 -25.73
N TRP A 103 -24.65 -6.91 -26.59
CA TRP A 103 -24.65 -5.48 -26.31
C TRP A 103 -26.05 -5.02 -25.94
N ARG A 104 -26.23 -4.30 -24.84
CA ARG A 104 -27.44 -3.57 -24.50
C ARG A 104 -27.04 -2.20 -23.98
N SER A 105 -27.66 -1.13 -24.48
CA SER A 105 -27.32 0.22 -24.08
C SER A 105 -28.54 1.15 -24.02
N SER A 106 -28.37 2.22 -23.23
CA SER A 106 -29.31 3.33 -23.18
C SER A 106 -28.56 4.63 -22.89
N GLY A 107 -28.99 5.72 -23.50
CA GLY A 107 -28.35 7.03 -23.32
C GLY A 107 -27.03 7.19 -24.07
N LEU A 108 -26.62 6.21 -24.88
CA LEU A 108 -25.45 6.25 -25.77
C LEU A 108 -25.85 6.41 -27.23
N MET A 109 -24.89 6.85 -28.07
CA MET A 109 -25.05 6.70 -29.52
C MET A 109 -25.33 5.23 -29.86
N PRO A 110 -26.33 4.92 -30.70
CA PRO A 110 -26.63 3.55 -31.10
C PRO A 110 -25.52 2.97 -31.99
N LEU A 111 -25.40 1.64 -32.05
CA LEU A 111 -24.34 0.93 -32.78
C LEU A 111 -24.31 1.29 -34.28
N ASP A 112 -25.47 1.54 -34.91
CA ASP A 112 -25.60 1.84 -36.35
C ASP A 112 -25.30 3.30 -36.71
N ALA A 113 -25.18 4.20 -35.73
CA ALA A 113 -24.89 5.60 -35.96
C ALA A 113 -23.49 5.81 -36.55
N ILE A 114 -23.26 6.97 -37.20
CA ILE A 114 -21.98 7.34 -37.80
C ILE A 114 -20.88 7.37 -36.75
N ASN A 115 -21.15 7.99 -35.59
CA ASN A 115 -20.22 8.03 -34.46
C ASN A 115 -20.62 7.03 -33.36
N GLY A 116 -21.24 5.91 -33.75
CA GLY A 116 -21.62 4.84 -32.82
C GLY A 116 -20.39 4.12 -32.24
N PRO A 117 -20.61 3.25 -31.24
CA PRO A 117 -19.56 2.53 -30.56
C PRO A 117 -18.60 1.82 -31.54
N THR A 118 -17.32 2.16 -31.41
CA THR A 118 -16.22 1.66 -32.24
C THR A 118 -15.21 0.94 -31.37
N LEU A 119 -14.78 -0.25 -31.78
CA LEU A 119 -13.66 -0.94 -31.15
C LEU A 119 -12.37 -0.44 -31.82
N THR A 120 -11.63 0.37 -31.10
CA THR A 120 -10.26 0.75 -31.50
C THR A 120 -9.27 -0.28 -31.01
N ILE A 121 -8.47 -0.82 -31.93
CA ILE A 121 -7.41 -1.79 -31.64
C ILE A 121 -6.07 -1.09 -31.85
N GLU A 122 -5.26 -1.02 -30.82
CA GLU A 122 -3.94 -0.38 -30.86
C GLU A 122 -2.84 -1.43 -30.68
N GLY A 123 -1.82 -1.37 -31.51
CA GLY A 123 -0.71 -2.33 -31.50
C GLY A 123 0.29 -2.05 -32.59
N ARG A 124 0.83 -3.12 -33.17
CA ARG A 124 1.76 -3.06 -34.31
C ARG A 124 1.23 -3.92 -35.45
N ASP A 125 1.52 -3.46 -36.66
CA ASP A 125 1.21 -4.25 -37.87
C ASP A 125 2.21 -5.41 -38.06
N ALA A 126 2.05 -6.14 -39.14
CA ALA A 126 2.93 -7.27 -39.49
C ALA A 126 4.38 -6.87 -39.75
N ALA A 127 4.66 -5.59 -40.02
CA ALA A 127 6.00 -5.05 -40.20
C ALA A 127 6.62 -4.58 -38.86
N GLY A 128 5.82 -4.49 -37.80
CA GLY A 128 6.24 -4.00 -36.48
C GLY A 128 6.01 -2.52 -36.25
N ASP A 129 5.37 -1.83 -37.19
CA ASP A 129 5.07 -0.41 -37.09
C ASP A 129 3.82 -0.18 -36.24
N ALA A 130 3.86 0.84 -35.36
CA ALA A 130 2.74 1.20 -34.51
C ALA A 130 1.52 1.62 -35.32
N ARG A 131 0.36 1.07 -34.99
CA ARG A 131 -0.88 1.29 -35.74
C ARG A 131 -2.12 1.20 -34.84
N SER A 132 -3.17 1.94 -35.25
CA SER A 132 -4.53 1.85 -34.71
C SER A 132 -5.49 1.48 -35.83
N TRP A 133 -6.39 0.55 -35.52
CA TRP A 133 -7.49 0.15 -36.41
C TRP A 133 -8.81 0.49 -35.74
N TYR A 134 -9.79 0.92 -36.57
CA TYR A 134 -11.11 1.35 -36.09
C TYR A 134 -12.16 0.39 -36.59
N VAL A 135 -12.60 -0.51 -35.75
CA VAL A 135 -13.59 -1.53 -36.07
C VAL A 135 -14.97 -1.07 -35.64
N ARG A 136 -15.82 -0.73 -36.59
CA ARG A 136 -17.22 -0.38 -36.32
C ARG A 136 -17.96 -1.62 -35.83
N LEU A 137 -18.44 -1.62 -34.55
CA LEU A 137 -19.09 -2.79 -33.96
C LEU A 137 -20.35 -3.23 -34.72
N TRP A 138 -21.07 -2.28 -35.33
CA TRP A 138 -22.27 -2.58 -36.12
C TRP A 138 -22.00 -3.50 -37.31
N ASN A 139 -20.83 -3.49 -37.90
CA ASN A 139 -20.43 -4.40 -39.00
C ASN A 139 -20.39 -5.87 -38.54
N TYR A 140 -20.30 -6.12 -37.26
CA TYR A 140 -20.18 -7.44 -36.62
C TYR A 140 -21.37 -7.74 -35.70
N ALA A 141 -22.42 -6.92 -35.77
CA ALA A 141 -23.60 -7.02 -34.93
C ALA A 141 -24.80 -7.60 -35.69
N SER A 142 -25.70 -8.25 -34.96
CA SER A 142 -27.00 -8.69 -35.44
C SER A 142 -28.08 -8.42 -34.38
N GLY A 143 -29.15 -7.73 -34.75
CA GLY A 143 -30.21 -7.36 -33.85
C GLY A 143 -30.61 -5.88 -33.97
N ASP A 144 -30.99 -5.28 -32.87
CA ASP A 144 -31.35 -3.85 -32.77
C ASP A 144 -30.08 -3.04 -32.41
N PRO A 145 -29.94 -1.79 -32.91
CA PRO A 145 -28.78 -0.95 -32.59
C PRO A 145 -28.53 -0.70 -31.09
N GLN A 146 -29.49 -0.92 -30.24
CA GLN A 146 -29.38 -0.82 -28.78
C GLN A 146 -29.46 -2.18 -28.07
N ASP A 147 -29.72 -3.28 -28.78
CA ASP A 147 -29.79 -4.64 -28.27
C ASP A 147 -29.36 -5.67 -29.36
N ALA A 148 -28.09 -5.94 -29.48
CA ALA A 148 -27.51 -6.76 -30.53
C ALA A 148 -26.57 -7.84 -30.01
N GLN A 149 -26.47 -8.93 -30.78
CA GLN A 149 -25.37 -9.90 -30.64
C GLN A 149 -24.19 -9.41 -31.48
N VAL A 150 -23.01 -9.34 -30.88
CA VAL A 150 -21.76 -8.97 -31.55
C VAL A 150 -20.83 -10.17 -31.55
N SER A 151 -20.17 -10.45 -32.70
CA SER A 151 -19.19 -11.52 -32.82
C SER A 151 -18.00 -11.04 -33.67
N ILE A 152 -16.80 -11.08 -33.09
CA ILE A 152 -15.56 -10.58 -33.70
C ILE A 152 -14.56 -11.74 -33.75
N ASP A 153 -14.22 -12.20 -34.95
CA ASP A 153 -13.12 -13.13 -35.19
C ASP A 153 -11.84 -12.34 -35.49
N PHE A 154 -10.91 -12.32 -34.56
CA PHE A 154 -9.65 -11.57 -34.69
C PHE A 154 -8.71 -12.08 -35.78
N ALA A 155 -8.98 -13.25 -36.38
CA ALA A 155 -8.24 -13.74 -37.54
C ALA A 155 -8.67 -13.06 -38.86
N THR A 156 -9.90 -12.51 -38.89
CA THR A 156 -10.52 -12.02 -40.16
C THR A 156 -11.20 -10.65 -40.01
N VAL A 157 -11.06 -10.01 -38.84
CA VAL A 157 -11.70 -8.71 -38.60
C VAL A 157 -11.09 -7.60 -39.46
N ASP A 158 -11.95 -6.78 -40.05
CA ASP A 158 -11.60 -5.56 -40.78
C ASP A 158 -12.04 -4.33 -40.01
N GLY A 159 -11.21 -3.30 -39.98
CA GLY A 159 -11.60 -1.94 -39.70
C GLY A 159 -12.38 -1.33 -40.86
N GLY A 160 -12.87 -0.11 -40.64
CA GLY A 160 -13.61 0.66 -41.64
C GLY A 160 -15.10 0.81 -41.32
N PHE A 161 -15.72 1.81 -41.97
CA PHE A 161 -17.12 2.19 -41.68
C PHE A 161 -18.11 1.37 -42.52
N LEU A 162 -17.87 1.24 -43.83
CA LEU A 162 -18.71 0.48 -44.77
C LEU A 162 -17.93 -0.68 -45.37
N LEU A 163 -18.18 -1.89 -44.88
CA LEU A 163 -17.58 -3.10 -45.43
C LEU A 163 -18.37 -3.66 -46.64
N PRO A 164 -17.70 -4.29 -47.65
CA PRO A 164 -16.24 -4.44 -47.75
C PRO A 164 -15.52 -3.28 -48.43
N GLY A 165 -16.20 -2.22 -48.81
CA GLY A 165 -15.64 -1.12 -49.63
C GLY A 165 -14.54 -0.32 -48.95
N GLU A 166 -14.60 -0.20 -47.63
CA GLU A 166 -13.64 0.54 -46.80
C GLU A 166 -12.85 -0.40 -45.87
N ALA A 167 -12.71 -1.66 -46.23
CA ALA A 167 -12.03 -2.64 -45.40
C ALA A 167 -10.57 -2.26 -45.13
N ASP A 168 -10.18 -2.26 -43.85
CA ASP A 168 -8.84 -2.08 -43.36
C ASP A 168 -8.46 -3.30 -42.50
N PRO A 169 -7.78 -4.33 -43.07
CA PRO A 169 -7.49 -5.57 -42.38
C PRO A 169 -6.69 -5.35 -41.11
N VAL A 170 -7.21 -5.86 -40.00
CA VAL A 170 -6.57 -5.75 -38.68
C VAL A 170 -5.48 -6.83 -38.53
N TRP A 171 -4.28 -6.39 -38.18
CA TRP A 171 -3.24 -7.33 -37.75
C TRP A 171 -3.35 -7.56 -36.23
N ALA A 172 -4.06 -8.61 -35.85
CA ALA A 172 -4.29 -8.93 -34.44
C ALA A 172 -3.14 -9.74 -33.79
N GLY A 173 -1.95 -9.80 -34.42
CA GLY A 173 -0.80 -10.57 -33.91
C GLY A 173 0.04 -9.86 -32.86
N ASP A 174 -0.08 -8.53 -32.73
CA ASP A 174 0.66 -7.73 -31.74
C ASP A 174 -0.17 -6.53 -31.26
N VAL A 175 -1.15 -6.80 -30.43
CA VAL A 175 -2.09 -5.82 -29.86
C VAL A 175 -1.61 -5.39 -28.48
N ASP A 176 -1.50 -4.09 -28.24
CA ASP A 176 -1.21 -3.51 -26.91
C ASP A 176 -2.48 -3.47 -26.07
N ARG A 177 -3.52 -2.90 -26.62
CA ARG A 177 -4.85 -2.77 -26.00
C ARG A 177 -5.93 -2.56 -27.04
N MET A 178 -7.15 -2.72 -26.62
CA MET A 178 -8.32 -2.34 -27.39
C MET A 178 -9.34 -1.65 -26.50
N PHE A 179 -10.12 -0.74 -27.08
CA PHE A 179 -11.17 -0.08 -26.31
C PHE A 179 -12.42 0.19 -27.16
N VAL A 180 -13.56 0.09 -26.51
CA VAL A 180 -14.86 0.45 -27.10
C VAL A 180 -15.17 1.89 -26.68
N SER A 181 -15.37 2.78 -27.67
CA SER A 181 -15.78 4.16 -27.43
C SER A 181 -17.25 4.26 -27.07
N LEU A 182 -17.54 4.97 -25.97
CA LEU A 182 -18.88 5.25 -25.44
C LEU A 182 -19.07 6.76 -25.47
N VAL A 183 -20.07 7.25 -26.22
CA VAL A 183 -20.28 8.67 -26.45
C VAL A 183 -21.75 9.05 -26.28
N PRO A 184 -22.07 10.30 -25.90
CA PRO A 184 -23.45 10.76 -25.72
C PRO A 184 -24.21 10.83 -27.05
N PRO A 185 -25.55 10.80 -27.04
CA PRO A 185 -26.34 11.05 -28.21
C PRO A 185 -26.01 12.42 -28.83
N GLY A 186 -25.86 12.46 -30.16
CA GLY A 186 -25.49 13.69 -30.86
C GLY A 186 -24.01 14.01 -30.86
N TYR A 187 -23.15 13.12 -30.39
CA TYR A 187 -21.71 13.28 -30.43
C TYR A 187 -21.18 13.55 -31.85
N THR A 188 -20.39 14.61 -31.97
CA THR A 188 -19.75 14.99 -33.24
C THR A 188 -18.26 15.17 -33.14
N GLY A 189 -17.68 15.04 -31.93
CA GLY A 189 -16.29 15.41 -31.62
C GLY A 189 -16.04 16.92 -31.53
N ALA A 190 -17.10 17.74 -31.66
CA ALA A 190 -17.00 19.19 -31.47
C ALA A 190 -17.21 19.54 -30.00
N ASP A 191 -16.33 20.41 -29.48
CA ASP A 191 -16.42 20.95 -28.13
C ASP A 191 -17.75 21.74 -27.90
N GLY A 192 -18.39 21.49 -26.74
CA GLY A 192 -19.59 22.21 -26.34
C GLY A 192 -20.22 21.62 -25.08
N GLU A 193 -20.85 22.46 -24.28
CA GLU A 193 -21.61 22.03 -23.12
C GLU A 193 -22.94 21.38 -23.53
N LEU A 194 -23.29 20.26 -22.90
CA LEU A 194 -24.64 19.71 -23.03
C LEU A 194 -25.65 20.60 -22.29
N ALA A 195 -26.85 20.71 -22.82
CA ALA A 195 -27.92 21.48 -22.17
C ALA A 195 -28.30 20.95 -20.77
N ALA A 196 -28.06 19.67 -20.54
CA ALA A 196 -28.17 18.98 -19.26
C ALA A 196 -27.21 17.78 -19.26
N ALA A 197 -26.79 17.33 -18.08
CA ALA A 197 -26.02 16.10 -17.91
C ALA A 197 -26.78 14.91 -18.51
N ALA A 198 -26.10 14.10 -19.33
CA ALA A 198 -26.67 12.93 -19.98
C ALA A 198 -26.20 11.65 -19.30
N GLU A 199 -27.09 10.94 -18.62
CA GLU A 199 -26.81 9.66 -18.00
C GLU A 199 -26.98 8.53 -19.01
N ALA A 200 -26.05 7.58 -19.00
CA ALA A 200 -26.03 6.47 -19.93
C ALA A 200 -25.50 5.21 -19.28
N TRP A 201 -25.80 4.08 -19.90
CA TRP A 201 -25.22 2.80 -19.54
C TRP A 201 -25.09 1.87 -20.73
N VAL A 202 -24.12 0.95 -20.63
CA VAL A 202 -23.99 -0.24 -21.48
C VAL A 202 -23.81 -1.48 -20.62
N GLU A 203 -24.51 -2.54 -20.96
CA GLU A 203 -24.28 -3.89 -20.45
C GLU A 203 -23.76 -4.78 -21.58
N ILE A 204 -22.60 -5.39 -21.34
CA ILE A 204 -22.00 -6.40 -22.20
C ILE A 204 -22.14 -7.73 -21.47
N SER A 205 -22.99 -8.63 -21.98
CA SER A 205 -23.35 -9.87 -21.32
C SER A 205 -23.15 -11.10 -22.20
N GLY A 206 -23.07 -12.28 -21.58
CA GLY A 206 -22.77 -13.52 -22.28
C GLY A 206 -21.41 -13.49 -22.97
N MET A 207 -20.45 -12.79 -22.39
CA MET A 207 -19.09 -12.68 -22.93
C MET A 207 -18.46 -14.05 -23.03
N ALA A 208 -18.08 -14.44 -24.23
CA ALA A 208 -17.40 -15.67 -24.53
C ALA A 208 -16.19 -15.41 -25.42
N CYS A 209 -15.07 -16.01 -25.09
CA CYS A 209 -13.88 -16.02 -25.93
C CYS A 209 -13.54 -17.47 -26.27
N ASP A 210 -13.55 -17.80 -27.56
CA ASP A 210 -13.24 -19.13 -28.05
C ASP A 210 -11.99 -19.13 -28.94
N GLY A 211 -11.41 -20.31 -29.16
CA GLY A 211 -10.22 -20.49 -29.97
C GLY A 211 -8.94 -20.76 -29.19
N ALA A 212 -7.84 -20.96 -29.88
CA ALA A 212 -6.56 -21.37 -29.30
C ALA A 212 -5.95 -20.32 -28.34
N GLY A 213 -6.19 -19.03 -28.59
CA GLY A 213 -5.71 -17.93 -27.76
C GLY A 213 -6.69 -17.48 -26.65
N SER A 214 -7.76 -18.25 -26.40
CA SER A 214 -8.86 -17.83 -25.52
C SER A 214 -8.59 -17.96 -24.02
N THR A 215 -7.47 -18.57 -23.64
CA THR A 215 -7.13 -18.85 -22.23
C THR A 215 -5.82 -18.19 -21.87
N LEU A 216 -5.78 -17.50 -20.74
CA LEU A 216 -4.61 -16.85 -20.20
C LEU A 216 -4.25 -17.45 -18.84
N ALA A 217 -2.96 -17.56 -18.56
CA ALA A 217 -2.49 -17.82 -17.20
C ALA A 217 -2.77 -16.61 -16.30
N ILE A 218 -3.07 -16.85 -15.02
CA ILE A 218 -3.26 -15.80 -14.04
C ILE A 218 -2.64 -16.21 -12.70
N GLY A 219 -1.97 -15.28 -12.03
CA GLY A 219 -1.52 -15.50 -10.67
C GLY A 219 -2.73 -15.63 -9.74
N ASP A 220 -2.80 -16.73 -9.01
CA ASP A 220 -3.86 -17.05 -8.06
C ASP A 220 -3.32 -17.32 -6.64
N GLY A 221 -2.08 -16.89 -6.39
CA GLY A 221 -1.43 -16.99 -5.10
C GLY A 221 -2.24 -16.28 -3.99
N LEU A 222 -2.45 -16.97 -2.88
CA LEU A 222 -3.13 -16.42 -1.72
C LEU A 222 -2.12 -16.25 -0.58
N VAL A 223 -1.85 -15.00 -0.21
CA VAL A 223 -1.04 -14.69 0.98
C VAL A 223 -1.87 -15.02 2.22
N PRO A 224 -1.30 -15.73 3.23
CA PRO A 224 -1.99 -15.98 4.48
C PRO A 224 -2.45 -14.69 5.17
N PRO A 225 -3.55 -14.71 5.93
CA PRO A 225 -3.97 -13.56 6.72
C PRO A 225 -2.86 -13.09 7.67
N HIS A 226 -2.56 -11.80 7.66
CA HIS A 226 -1.46 -11.22 8.44
C HIS A 226 -1.92 -10.12 9.42
N GLY A 227 -3.23 -9.95 9.56
CA GLY A 227 -3.82 -9.03 10.54
C GLY A 227 -3.74 -7.55 10.19
N LEU A 228 -3.16 -7.16 9.04
CA LEU A 228 -3.21 -5.77 8.59
C LEU A 228 -4.52 -5.47 7.88
N CYS A 229 -4.95 -4.23 8.00
CA CYS A 229 -6.01 -3.60 7.23
C CYS A 229 -5.40 -2.84 6.04
N ILE A 230 -6.21 -2.51 5.06
CA ILE A 230 -5.77 -1.80 3.86
C ILE A 230 -6.59 -0.53 3.64
N ALA A 231 -5.94 0.54 3.21
CA ALA A 231 -6.62 1.72 2.71
C ALA A 231 -6.71 1.69 1.18
N THR A 232 -7.81 2.22 0.65
CA THR A 232 -8.09 2.37 -0.79
C THR A 232 -8.72 3.74 -1.03
N GLY A 233 -8.70 4.22 -2.27
CA GLY A 233 -9.38 5.44 -2.66
C GLY A 233 -10.21 5.22 -3.92
N TYR A 234 -11.41 5.81 -3.98
CA TYR A 234 -12.23 5.75 -5.19
C TYR A 234 -11.56 6.50 -6.36
N ASP A 235 -10.93 7.63 -6.08
CA ASP A 235 -10.18 8.40 -7.09
C ASP A 235 -9.01 7.60 -7.71
N ASP A 236 -8.52 6.55 -7.03
CA ASP A 236 -7.46 5.65 -7.51
C ASP A 236 -8.00 4.32 -8.07
N ALA A 237 -9.31 4.05 -7.95
CA ALA A 237 -9.89 2.74 -8.25
C ALA A 237 -11.14 2.79 -9.14
N TYR A 238 -11.66 3.98 -9.47
CA TYR A 238 -12.86 4.16 -10.28
C TYR A 238 -12.78 3.51 -11.66
N ASP A 239 -11.58 3.39 -12.19
CA ASP A 239 -11.29 2.86 -13.51
C ASP A 239 -11.35 1.32 -13.59
N GLN A 240 -11.30 0.63 -12.46
CA GLN A 240 -11.32 -0.84 -12.37
C GLN A 240 -12.61 -1.36 -11.72
N THR A 241 -12.91 -2.64 -11.94
CA THR A 241 -14.07 -3.24 -11.29
C THR A 241 -13.86 -3.49 -9.80
N PRO A 242 -14.89 -3.33 -8.94
CA PRO A 242 -14.83 -3.72 -7.53
C PRO A 242 -14.40 -5.19 -7.33
N ALA A 243 -14.82 -6.07 -8.22
CA ALA A 243 -14.44 -7.49 -8.19
C ALA A 243 -12.93 -7.71 -8.33
N ARG A 244 -12.25 -6.93 -9.19
CA ARG A 244 -10.79 -6.96 -9.36
C ARG A 244 -10.08 -6.44 -8.13
N MET A 245 -10.49 -5.30 -7.61
CA MET A 245 -9.91 -4.68 -6.42
C MET A 245 -10.01 -5.60 -5.20
N LEU A 246 -11.19 -6.15 -4.92
CA LEU A 246 -11.39 -7.08 -3.79
C LEU A 246 -10.61 -8.39 -3.95
N ARG A 247 -10.45 -8.88 -5.19
CA ARG A 247 -9.57 -10.02 -5.47
C ARG A 247 -8.13 -9.73 -5.05
N GLN A 248 -7.61 -8.54 -5.32
CA GLN A 248 -6.27 -8.13 -4.89
C GLN A 248 -6.17 -8.08 -3.36
N ILE A 249 -7.10 -7.40 -2.69
CA ILE A 249 -7.14 -7.28 -1.24
C ILE A 249 -7.09 -8.67 -0.58
N VAL A 250 -7.99 -9.56 -1.00
CA VAL A 250 -8.05 -10.93 -0.48
C VAL A 250 -6.81 -11.73 -0.88
N GLY A 251 -6.34 -11.63 -2.12
CA GLY A 251 -5.15 -12.34 -2.61
C GLY A 251 -3.88 -11.97 -1.86
N LEU A 252 -3.77 -10.75 -1.37
CA LEU A 252 -2.63 -10.23 -0.62
C LEU A 252 -2.71 -10.44 0.89
N GLY A 253 -3.71 -11.15 1.41
CA GLY A 253 -3.81 -11.52 2.83
C GLY A 253 -4.54 -10.52 3.71
N TYR A 254 -5.04 -9.42 3.18
CA TYR A 254 -5.87 -8.48 3.94
C TYR A 254 -7.25 -9.09 4.20
N ARG A 255 -7.60 -9.31 5.47
CA ARG A 255 -8.86 -9.95 5.91
C ARG A 255 -9.60 -9.12 6.95
N GLY A 256 -9.04 -7.99 7.35
CA GLY A 256 -9.63 -7.06 8.30
C GLY A 256 -10.50 -6.01 7.61
N ALA A 257 -10.47 -4.80 8.15
CA ALA A 257 -11.17 -3.66 7.60
C ALA A 257 -10.49 -3.12 6.34
N ILE A 258 -11.31 -2.57 5.44
CA ILE A 258 -10.90 -1.73 4.31
C ILE A 258 -11.30 -0.30 4.65
N ASP A 259 -10.34 0.61 4.79
CA ASP A 259 -10.64 2.03 4.84
C ASP A 259 -10.74 2.55 3.39
N HIS A 260 -11.95 2.91 2.97
CA HIS A 260 -12.22 3.33 1.61
C HIS A 260 -12.50 4.83 1.57
N TYR A 261 -11.48 5.58 1.17
CA TYR A 261 -11.59 6.99 0.88
C TYR A 261 -12.50 7.18 -0.34
N VAL A 262 -13.66 7.81 -0.15
CA VAL A 262 -14.64 7.97 -1.25
C VAL A 262 -14.16 8.96 -2.31
N GLY A 263 -13.03 9.61 -2.04
CA GLY A 263 -12.33 10.46 -2.99
C GLY A 263 -12.66 11.95 -2.87
N MET A 264 -11.90 12.73 -3.62
CA MET A 264 -12.01 14.19 -3.67
C MET A 264 -12.79 14.70 -4.88
N SER A 265 -13.13 13.81 -5.84
CA SER A 265 -13.62 14.33 -7.12
C SER A 265 -14.53 13.40 -7.93
N HIS A 266 -14.20 12.11 -8.11
CA HIS A 266 -14.87 11.24 -9.09
C HIS A 266 -16.30 10.85 -8.70
N TYR A 267 -16.70 11.06 -7.46
CA TYR A 267 -18.06 10.77 -7.01
C TYR A 267 -19.04 11.92 -7.24
N PHE A 268 -18.57 13.15 -7.52
CA PHE A 268 -19.42 14.33 -7.62
C PHE A 268 -20.51 14.20 -8.68
N ARG A 269 -21.73 14.61 -8.32
CA ARG A 269 -22.70 15.06 -9.29
C ARG A 269 -22.42 16.53 -9.59
N LEU A 270 -22.21 16.85 -10.85
CA LEU A 270 -21.83 18.19 -11.30
C LEU A 270 -22.96 18.85 -12.07
N GLU A 271 -22.99 20.19 -12.03
CA GLU A 271 -23.90 21.03 -12.83
C GLU A 271 -23.12 22.18 -13.44
N TRP A 272 -23.44 22.50 -14.69
CA TRP A 272 -22.87 23.66 -15.37
C TRP A 272 -23.36 24.96 -14.75
N ASN A 273 -22.43 25.78 -14.25
CA ASN A 273 -22.74 27.14 -13.77
C ASN A 273 -22.30 28.18 -14.80
N ALA A 274 -23.25 28.69 -15.58
CA ALA A 274 -22.97 29.66 -16.65
C ALA A 274 -22.38 30.97 -16.13
N GLY A 275 -22.66 31.37 -14.88
CA GLY A 275 -22.10 32.57 -14.26
C GLY A 275 -20.63 32.44 -13.91
N ALA A 276 -20.21 31.25 -13.50
CA ALA A 276 -18.80 30.93 -13.20
C ALA A 276 -18.04 30.39 -14.42
N GLY A 277 -18.73 29.88 -15.45
CA GLY A 277 -18.12 29.20 -16.58
C GLY A 277 -17.46 27.87 -16.17
N LEU A 278 -17.99 27.20 -15.15
CA LEU A 278 -17.42 25.98 -14.54
C LEU A 278 -18.51 24.94 -14.23
N HIS A 279 -18.11 23.68 -14.23
CA HIS A 279 -18.92 22.63 -13.62
C HIS A 279 -18.70 22.63 -12.12
N LEU A 280 -19.73 22.92 -11.33
CA LEU A 280 -19.70 22.94 -9.88
C LEU A 280 -20.50 21.76 -9.30
N ILE A 281 -20.17 21.40 -8.06
CA ILE A 281 -20.91 20.39 -7.28
C ILE A 281 -22.38 20.78 -7.27
N SER A 282 -23.25 19.82 -7.65
CA SER A 282 -24.69 20.00 -7.69
C SER A 282 -25.27 20.27 -6.31
N LEU A 283 -26.15 21.24 -6.22
CA LEU A 283 -26.93 21.56 -5.01
C LEU A 283 -28.32 20.92 -5.00
N ALA A 284 -28.69 20.22 -6.08
CA ALA A 284 -30.00 19.60 -6.24
C ALA A 284 -29.91 18.26 -6.96
N GLY A 285 -30.88 17.38 -6.76
CA GLY A 285 -30.99 16.12 -7.50
C GLY A 285 -30.01 14.99 -7.04
N GLY A 286 -29.42 15.13 -5.85
CA GLY A 286 -28.51 14.16 -5.27
C GLY A 286 -27.05 14.63 -5.33
N VAL A 287 -26.18 13.91 -4.63
CA VAL A 287 -24.75 14.27 -4.45
C VAL A 287 -23.82 13.38 -5.25
N LEU A 288 -24.28 12.19 -5.67
CA LEU A 288 -23.48 11.23 -6.42
C LEU A 288 -23.86 11.22 -7.90
N ASN A 289 -22.90 11.05 -8.77
CA ASN A 289 -23.13 10.68 -10.15
C ASN A 289 -23.47 9.18 -10.25
N VAL A 290 -24.11 8.78 -11.35
CA VAL A 290 -24.61 7.40 -11.55
C VAL A 290 -23.50 6.36 -11.57
N ALA A 291 -22.31 6.72 -12.05
CA ALA A 291 -21.18 5.82 -12.12
C ALA A 291 -20.64 5.49 -10.70
N ALA A 292 -20.46 6.52 -9.87
CA ALA A 292 -20.02 6.35 -8.50
C ALA A 292 -21.05 5.59 -7.65
N ASP A 293 -22.36 5.87 -7.82
CA ASP A 293 -23.43 5.14 -7.13
C ASP A 293 -23.38 3.64 -7.47
N ALA A 294 -23.32 3.30 -8.76
CA ALA A 294 -23.27 1.90 -9.21
C ALA A 294 -22.02 1.17 -8.72
N TRP A 295 -20.86 1.81 -8.79
CA TRP A 295 -19.58 1.23 -8.36
C TRP A 295 -19.56 0.95 -6.86
N HIS A 296 -19.96 1.92 -6.03
CA HIS A 296 -19.94 1.75 -4.56
C HIS A 296 -20.97 0.71 -4.09
N ARG A 297 -22.15 0.63 -4.73
CA ARG A 297 -23.12 -0.44 -4.41
C ARG A 297 -22.55 -1.82 -4.71
N ASP A 298 -21.90 -2.01 -5.85
CA ASP A 298 -21.27 -3.29 -6.21
C ASP A 298 -20.11 -3.61 -5.25
N PHE A 299 -19.27 -2.61 -4.92
CA PHE A 299 -18.16 -2.75 -3.99
C PHE A 299 -18.63 -3.18 -2.60
N LEU A 300 -19.57 -2.46 -2.01
CA LEU A 300 -20.09 -2.75 -0.67
C LEU A 300 -20.77 -4.12 -0.59
N ALA A 301 -21.59 -4.46 -1.61
CA ALA A 301 -22.25 -5.76 -1.67
C ALA A 301 -21.24 -6.93 -1.74
N ARG A 302 -20.17 -6.79 -2.53
CA ARG A 302 -19.11 -7.80 -2.65
C ARG A 302 -18.27 -7.90 -1.41
N ALA A 303 -17.89 -6.78 -0.82
CA ALA A 303 -17.13 -6.75 0.43
C ALA A 303 -17.90 -7.44 1.56
N ALA A 304 -19.20 -7.14 1.70
CA ALA A 304 -20.08 -7.80 2.66
C ALA A 304 -20.20 -9.31 2.40
N ALA A 305 -20.33 -9.74 1.14
CA ALA A 305 -20.38 -11.16 0.77
C ALA A 305 -19.06 -11.89 1.09
N LEU A 306 -17.93 -11.19 1.15
CA LEU A 306 -16.62 -11.71 1.55
C LEU A 306 -16.38 -11.63 3.07
N GLY A 307 -17.32 -11.03 3.84
CA GLY A 307 -17.15 -10.80 5.26
C GLY A 307 -16.11 -9.74 5.62
N LEU A 308 -15.83 -8.82 4.70
CA LEU A 308 -14.91 -7.70 4.91
C LEU A 308 -15.67 -6.49 5.45
N GLU A 309 -15.11 -5.85 6.46
CA GLU A 309 -15.59 -4.57 6.98
C GLU A 309 -15.13 -3.42 6.08
N VAL A 310 -16.02 -2.52 5.71
CA VAL A 310 -15.68 -1.33 4.93
C VAL A 310 -15.97 -0.08 5.76
N ILE A 311 -14.93 0.72 5.99
CA ILE A 311 -15.02 2.04 6.57
C ILE A 311 -15.07 3.04 5.40
N LEU A 312 -16.15 3.81 5.32
CA LEU A 312 -16.31 4.83 4.28
C LEU A 312 -15.76 6.15 4.79
N SER A 313 -14.67 6.61 4.19
CA SER A 313 -13.97 7.84 4.59
C SER A 313 -14.49 9.04 3.80
N MET A 314 -15.03 10.03 4.51
CA MET A 314 -15.54 11.29 3.95
C MET A 314 -14.58 12.42 4.28
N SER A 315 -14.13 13.16 3.27
CA SER A 315 -13.13 14.21 3.42
C SER A 315 -13.70 15.63 3.44
N TYR A 316 -13.04 16.49 4.23
CA TYR A 316 -13.18 17.95 4.12
C TYR A 316 -12.35 18.51 2.95
N GLU A 317 -11.51 17.71 2.32
CA GLU A 317 -10.72 18.07 1.15
C GLU A 317 -11.44 17.66 -0.13
N LEU A 318 -11.69 18.60 -1.03
CA LEU A 318 -12.35 18.36 -2.32
C LEU A 318 -11.60 19.06 -3.46
N LEU A 319 -11.70 18.53 -4.66
CA LEU A 319 -11.05 19.08 -5.86
C LEU A 319 -11.50 20.52 -6.12
N ASP A 320 -10.57 21.47 -6.04
CA ASP A 320 -10.82 22.91 -6.00
C ASP A 320 -11.72 23.45 -7.13
N GLN A 321 -11.47 23.00 -8.36
CA GLN A 321 -12.19 23.50 -9.55
C GLN A 321 -13.70 23.26 -9.54
N HIS A 322 -14.20 22.32 -8.74
CA HIS A 322 -15.61 21.97 -8.66
C HIS A 322 -16.32 22.48 -7.40
N VAL A 323 -15.55 23.07 -6.47
CA VAL A 323 -16.08 23.54 -5.18
C VAL A 323 -16.59 24.98 -5.26
N TRP A 324 -17.75 25.24 -4.67
CA TRP A 324 -18.31 26.57 -4.53
C TRP A 324 -17.35 27.49 -3.77
N ASN A 325 -17.21 28.74 -4.26
CA ASN A 325 -16.19 29.67 -3.78
C ASN A 325 -16.36 30.06 -2.31
N ASP A 326 -17.58 30.12 -1.81
CA ASP A 326 -17.96 30.44 -0.42
C ASP A 326 -17.88 29.25 0.53
N TRP A 327 -17.49 28.06 0.03
CA TRP A 327 -17.26 26.88 0.86
C TRP A 327 -15.80 26.74 1.31
N LYS A 328 -14.90 27.46 0.66
CA LYS A 328 -13.45 27.25 0.77
C LYS A 328 -12.87 28.02 1.95
N GLN A 329 -12.00 27.36 2.73
CA GLN A 329 -11.16 28.01 3.71
C GLN A 329 -10.25 29.04 3.06
N ARG A 330 -9.93 30.15 3.78
CA ARG A 330 -9.05 31.20 3.29
C ARG A 330 -8.09 31.68 4.36
N GLY A 331 -6.90 32.09 3.90
CA GLY A 331 -5.95 32.83 4.72
C GLY A 331 -6.32 34.30 4.91
N PRO A 332 -5.59 35.05 5.75
CA PRO A 332 -5.82 36.46 6.00
C PRO A 332 -5.66 37.35 4.75
N ASP A 333 -4.93 36.87 3.76
CA ASP A 333 -4.72 37.48 2.44
C ASP A 333 -5.89 37.25 1.46
N GLY A 334 -6.93 36.52 1.91
CA GLY A 334 -8.07 36.13 1.07
C GLY A 334 -7.81 34.99 0.08
N VAL A 335 -6.58 34.49 0.02
CA VAL A 335 -6.21 33.35 -0.84
C VAL A 335 -6.76 32.07 -0.22
N GLN A 336 -7.37 31.22 -1.04
CA GLN A 336 -7.95 29.95 -0.62
C GLN A 336 -6.90 28.94 -0.14
N ALA A 337 -7.32 28.03 0.73
CA ALA A 337 -6.54 26.92 1.20
C ALA A 337 -6.42 25.88 0.05
N LEU A 338 -5.21 25.74 -0.49
CA LEU A 338 -4.91 24.78 -1.54
C LEU A 338 -3.84 23.79 -1.10
N THR A 339 -4.05 22.54 -1.45
CA THR A 339 -3.02 21.49 -1.29
C THR A 339 -1.96 21.59 -2.38
N GLY A 340 -0.88 20.80 -2.23
CA GLY A 340 0.22 20.77 -3.19
C GLY A 340 0.01 19.84 -4.39
N TRP A 341 -1.17 19.23 -4.53
CA TRP A 341 -1.48 18.33 -5.65
C TRP A 341 -1.72 19.10 -6.95
N ASP A 342 -1.61 18.43 -8.08
CA ASP A 342 -1.96 18.97 -9.39
C ASP A 342 -2.95 18.02 -10.11
N PRO A 343 -4.20 18.42 -10.36
CA PRO A 343 -4.85 19.67 -9.93
C PRO A 343 -5.06 19.75 -8.42
N PRO A 344 -5.05 20.98 -7.84
CA PRO A 344 -5.13 21.16 -6.39
C PRO A 344 -6.52 20.86 -5.83
N SER A 345 -6.54 20.42 -4.59
CA SER A 345 -7.75 20.37 -3.76
C SER A 345 -7.83 21.61 -2.86
N THR A 346 -9.02 21.89 -2.35
CA THR A 346 -9.28 22.91 -1.34
C THR A 346 -9.91 22.30 -0.11
N LEU A 347 -9.71 22.93 1.04
CA LEU A 347 -10.33 22.53 2.30
C LEU A 347 -11.67 23.28 2.48
N LEU A 348 -12.71 22.53 2.85
CA LEU A 348 -14.03 23.08 3.16
C LEU A 348 -14.02 23.79 4.51
N SER A 349 -14.60 25.00 4.57
CA SER A 349 -14.72 25.73 5.83
C SER A 349 -15.73 25.05 6.77
N PRO A 350 -15.33 24.66 7.99
CA PRO A 350 -16.24 24.13 9.01
C PRO A 350 -17.34 25.11 9.41
N ALA A 351 -17.17 26.40 9.10
CA ALA A 351 -18.13 27.45 9.35
C ALA A 351 -19.17 27.64 8.23
N SER A 352 -18.91 27.11 7.03
CA SER A 352 -19.81 27.25 5.88
C SER A 352 -21.00 26.29 5.99
N ASP A 353 -22.20 26.83 6.17
CA ASP A 353 -23.44 26.03 6.22
C ASP A 353 -23.66 25.22 4.93
N GLY A 354 -23.30 25.78 3.77
CA GLY A 354 -23.39 25.12 2.47
C GLY A 354 -22.45 23.90 2.38
N ALA A 355 -21.16 24.10 2.74
CA ALA A 355 -20.17 23.04 2.75
C ALA A 355 -20.53 21.91 3.74
N MET A 356 -20.90 22.27 4.96
CA MET A 356 -21.27 21.30 6.00
C MET A 356 -22.61 20.61 5.67
N GLY A 357 -23.53 21.31 5.02
CA GLY A 357 -24.78 20.73 4.49
C GLY A 357 -24.49 19.66 3.44
N TYR A 358 -23.58 19.94 2.52
CA TYR A 358 -23.14 18.99 1.51
C TYR A 358 -22.46 17.76 2.13
N LEU A 359 -21.49 17.93 3.04
CA LEU A 359 -20.82 16.80 3.71
C LEU A 359 -21.79 15.92 4.49
N ARG A 360 -22.78 16.52 5.20
CA ARG A 360 -23.83 15.72 5.86
C ARG A 360 -24.64 14.89 4.86
N THR A 361 -24.96 15.45 3.71
CA THR A 361 -25.72 14.74 2.67
C THR A 361 -24.89 13.59 2.07
N ILE A 362 -23.61 13.82 1.79
CA ILE A 362 -22.67 12.76 1.34
C ILE A 362 -22.62 11.63 2.37
N ALA A 363 -22.32 11.97 3.63
CA ALA A 363 -22.17 10.99 4.70
C ALA A 363 -23.43 10.14 4.89
N THR A 364 -24.63 10.78 4.87
CA THR A 364 -25.89 10.04 4.98
C THR A 364 -26.22 9.20 3.76
N THR A 365 -25.83 9.64 2.55
CA THR A 365 -26.00 8.87 1.31
C THR A 365 -25.16 7.58 1.36
N PHE A 366 -23.89 7.68 1.70
CA PHE A 366 -23.02 6.52 1.83
C PHE A 366 -23.38 5.62 3.02
N ALA A 367 -23.79 6.21 4.15
CA ALA A 367 -24.30 5.45 5.29
C ALA A 367 -25.51 4.61 4.92
N ALA A 368 -26.46 5.16 4.13
CA ALA A 368 -27.62 4.41 3.65
C ALA A 368 -27.24 3.28 2.69
N MET A 369 -26.23 3.47 1.83
CA MET A 369 -25.69 2.40 0.99
C MET A 369 -25.08 1.27 1.82
N ALA A 370 -24.25 1.60 2.81
CA ALA A 370 -23.63 0.62 3.70
C ALA A 370 -24.67 -0.12 4.55
N GLN A 371 -25.67 0.60 5.08
CA GLN A 371 -26.75 0.02 5.88
C GLN A 371 -27.56 -1.05 5.11
N ALA A 372 -27.67 -0.89 3.80
CA ALA A 372 -28.40 -1.85 2.95
C ALA A 372 -27.70 -3.23 2.89
N VAL A 373 -26.42 -3.32 3.22
CA VAL A 373 -25.63 -4.56 3.12
C VAL A 373 -25.03 -5.02 4.45
N GLY A 374 -24.97 -4.15 5.47
CA GLY A 374 -24.36 -4.51 6.75
C GLY A 374 -24.33 -3.38 7.77
N ARG A 375 -23.38 -3.48 8.70
CA ARG A 375 -23.10 -2.42 9.67
C ARG A 375 -22.43 -1.23 8.99
N VAL A 376 -22.76 -0.04 9.47
CA VAL A 376 -22.23 1.22 8.94
C VAL A 376 -20.98 1.61 9.71
N HIS A 377 -19.89 1.88 8.99
CA HIS A 377 -18.66 2.43 9.52
C HIS A 377 -18.31 3.66 8.69
N VAL A 378 -18.19 4.82 9.32
CA VAL A 378 -17.88 6.08 8.66
C VAL A 378 -16.75 6.79 9.35
N GLN A 379 -15.71 7.09 8.57
CA GLN A 379 -14.60 7.94 8.97
C GLN A 379 -14.88 9.38 8.54
N LEU A 380 -14.63 10.31 9.45
CA LEU A 380 -14.53 11.74 9.13
C LEU A 380 -13.05 12.02 8.84
N GLY A 381 -12.73 12.15 7.56
CA GLY A 381 -11.38 12.37 7.04
C GLY A 381 -11.06 13.86 6.91
N GLU A 382 -9.81 14.19 7.22
CA GLU A 382 -9.22 15.51 6.97
C GLU A 382 -9.97 16.70 7.57
N PRO A 383 -10.58 16.55 8.76
CA PRO A 383 -11.29 17.63 9.41
C PRO A 383 -10.29 18.54 10.12
N TRP A 384 -9.68 19.45 9.41
CA TRP A 384 -8.74 20.42 9.95
C TRP A 384 -8.81 21.78 9.29
N TRP A 385 -8.29 22.77 9.98
CA TRP A 385 -8.00 24.07 9.41
C TRP A 385 -6.67 24.02 8.69
N TRP A 386 -6.67 24.38 7.42
CA TRP A 386 -5.45 24.30 6.62
C TRP A 386 -4.37 25.26 7.11
N VAL A 387 -3.16 24.76 7.29
CA VAL A 387 -1.98 25.57 7.62
C VAL A 387 -1.01 25.47 6.43
N ARG A 388 -0.69 26.64 5.86
CA ARG A 388 0.26 26.73 4.76
C ARG A 388 1.69 26.48 5.22
N ALA A 389 2.60 26.20 4.30
CA ALA A 389 4.01 25.95 4.58
C ALA A 389 4.72 27.09 5.32
N ASP A 390 4.24 28.33 5.24
CA ASP A 390 4.76 29.48 5.99
C ASP A 390 4.20 29.60 7.42
N GLY A 391 3.26 28.73 7.81
CA GLY A 391 2.57 28.76 9.11
C GLY A 391 1.30 29.62 9.12
N THR A 392 0.85 30.12 7.96
CA THR A 392 -0.43 30.85 7.84
C THR A 392 -1.60 29.89 8.02
N ILE A 393 -2.50 30.16 8.97
CA ILE A 393 -3.72 29.39 9.19
C ILE A 393 -4.90 29.96 8.40
N CYS A 394 -5.72 29.08 7.80
CA CYS A 394 -6.81 29.45 6.90
C CYS A 394 -8.18 29.49 7.61
N ILE A 395 -8.35 30.38 8.56
CA ILE A 395 -9.57 30.62 9.35
C ILE A 395 -10.25 31.96 9.00
N HIS A 396 -10.01 32.49 7.78
CA HIS A 396 -10.35 33.87 7.43
C HIS A 396 -11.36 33.99 6.28
N ASP A 397 -12.02 32.90 5.87
CA ASP A 397 -13.19 32.98 4.99
C ASP A 397 -14.35 33.71 5.70
N ASP A 398 -15.32 34.22 4.91
CA ASP A 398 -16.39 35.07 5.43
C ASP A 398 -17.22 34.35 6.52
N ALA A 399 -17.46 33.05 6.35
CA ALA A 399 -18.22 32.27 7.34
C ALA A 399 -17.44 32.10 8.65
N ALA A 400 -16.14 31.78 8.54
CA ALA A 400 -15.26 31.67 9.69
C ALA A 400 -15.10 33.02 10.42
N ARG A 401 -14.91 34.13 9.67
CA ARG A 401 -14.88 35.49 10.27
C ARG A 401 -16.14 35.84 11.02
N ALA A 402 -17.31 35.50 10.46
CA ALA A 402 -18.58 35.72 11.11
C ALA A 402 -18.73 34.89 12.40
N ALA A 403 -18.28 33.63 12.40
CA ALA A 403 -18.37 32.75 13.56
C ALA A 403 -17.35 33.05 14.64
N LEU A 404 -16.11 33.37 14.28
CA LEU A 404 -15.00 33.62 15.23
C LEU A 404 -14.93 35.08 15.73
N GLY A 405 -15.59 35.98 14.99
CA GLY A 405 -15.64 37.41 15.35
C GLY A 405 -14.33 38.16 15.03
N PRO A 406 -14.25 39.47 15.41
CA PRO A 406 -13.18 40.34 14.95
C PRO A 406 -11.79 39.98 15.50
N GLY A 407 -11.69 39.12 16.50
CA GLY A 407 -10.40 38.63 17.02
C GLY A 407 -9.62 37.77 16.03
N VAL A 408 -10.28 37.22 15.00
CA VAL A 408 -9.65 36.35 13.99
C VAL A 408 -8.53 37.09 13.25
N ASP A 409 -8.67 38.38 12.99
CA ASP A 409 -7.67 39.17 12.25
C ASP A 409 -6.31 39.29 12.97
N ALA A 410 -6.28 39.02 14.29
CA ALA A 410 -5.04 38.98 15.07
C ALA A 410 -4.27 37.66 14.94
N VAL A 411 -4.86 36.62 14.30
CA VAL A 411 -4.25 35.31 14.15
C VAL A 411 -3.91 35.07 12.68
N THR A 412 -2.80 35.61 12.21
CA THR A 412 -2.34 35.45 10.83
C THR A 412 -1.50 34.20 10.61
N GLY A 413 -0.99 33.59 11.69
CA GLY A 413 -0.19 32.37 11.65
C GLY A 413 -0.10 31.69 13.02
N VAL A 414 0.41 30.49 13.04
CA VAL A 414 0.45 29.59 14.22
C VAL A 414 1.86 29.30 14.74
N ARG A 415 2.90 29.86 14.07
CA ARG A 415 4.28 29.63 14.46
C ARG A 415 4.67 30.46 15.68
N GLY A 416 5.44 29.83 16.57
CA GLY A 416 5.97 30.48 17.79
C GLY A 416 4.94 30.62 18.91
N ALA A 417 5.25 31.50 19.85
CA ALA A 417 4.38 31.74 21.01
C ALA A 417 3.26 32.73 20.64
N LEU A 418 2.03 32.34 20.92
CA LEU A 418 0.82 33.13 20.71
C LEU A 418 0.35 33.72 22.04
N GLY A 419 -0.24 34.93 21.98
CA GLY A 419 -0.84 35.57 23.15
C GLY A 419 -2.23 35.02 23.50
N ASP A 420 -2.73 35.31 24.69
CA ASP A 420 -4.00 34.80 25.21
C ASP A 420 -5.20 35.08 24.26
N ALA A 421 -5.24 36.23 23.61
CA ALA A 421 -6.30 36.61 22.69
C ALA A 421 -6.25 35.72 21.43
N GLN A 422 -5.05 35.39 20.94
CA GLN A 422 -4.86 34.53 19.75
C GLN A 422 -5.19 33.05 20.07
N THR A 423 -4.74 32.56 21.23
CA THR A 423 -5.06 31.21 21.68
C THR A 423 -6.56 31.02 21.92
N ALA A 424 -7.27 32.05 22.40
CA ALA A 424 -8.73 32.02 22.53
C ALA A 424 -9.45 31.91 21.18
N VAL A 425 -8.92 32.52 20.12
CA VAL A 425 -9.45 32.36 18.75
C VAL A 425 -9.21 30.95 18.25
N LEU A 426 -8.01 30.36 18.50
CA LEU A 426 -7.74 28.95 18.10
C LEU A 426 -8.63 27.97 18.87
N ASP A 427 -8.90 28.22 20.17
CA ASP A 427 -9.86 27.41 20.93
C ASP A 427 -11.29 27.52 20.34
N ALA A 428 -11.70 28.70 19.91
CA ALA A 428 -12.99 28.90 19.24
C ALA A 428 -13.05 28.22 17.85
N ALA A 429 -11.95 28.30 17.09
CA ALA A 429 -11.82 27.59 15.80
C ALA A 429 -11.91 26.08 16.00
N GLY A 430 -11.24 25.54 17.02
CA GLY A 430 -11.34 24.13 17.39
C GLY A 430 -12.74 23.72 17.85
N ALA A 431 -13.42 24.54 18.61
CA ALA A 431 -14.82 24.28 19.02
C ALA A 431 -15.77 24.25 17.80
N LEU A 432 -15.57 25.14 16.84
CA LEU A 432 -16.31 25.18 15.59
C LEU A 432 -16.06 23.91 14.75
N LEU A 433 -14.80 23.48 14.61
CA LEU A 433 -14.43 22.26 13.94
C LEU A 433 -15.07 21.03 14.62
N ALA A 434 -14.98 20.94 15.94
CA ALA A 434 -15.62 19.86 16.71
C ALA A 434 -17.14 19.82 16.54
N SER A 435 -17.79 21.00 16.48
CA SER A 435 -19.23 21.10 16.24
C SER A 435 -19.61 20.64 14.84
N SER A 436 -18.81 20.96 13.80
CA SER A 436 -19.05 20.54 12.43
C SER A 436 -18.96 19.02 12.27
N THR A 437 -17.93 18.40 12.85
CA THR A 437 -17.75 16.93 12.82
C THR A 437 -18.86 16.22 13.62
N ALA A 438 -19.24 16.75 14.77
CA ALA A 438 -20.35 16.20 15.56
C ALA A 438 -21.69 16.26 14.81
N ALA A 439 -21.94 17.30 14.01
CA ALA A 439 -23.14 17.41 13.20
C ALA A 439 -23.19 16.38 12.07
N ILE A 440 -22.06 16.07 11.44
CA ILE A 440 -21.98 14.98 10.44
C ILE A 440 -22.20 13.63 11.13
N ALA A 441 -21.53 13.39 12.26
CA ALA A 441 -21.69 12.18 13.06
C ALA A 441 -23.15 11.93 13.46
N ALA A 442 -23.83 12.98 13.94
CA ALA A 442 -25.26 12.92 14.29
C ALA A 442 -26.14 12.61 13.07
N ALA A 443 -25.84 13.16 11.90
CA ALA A 443 -26.57 12.87 10.67
C ALA A 443 -26.41 11.39 10.25
N VAL A 444 -25.21 10.82 10.33
CA VAL A 444 -24.97 9.39 10.07
C VAL A 444 -25.73 8.50 11.06
N ARG A 445 -25.70 8.82 12.37
CA ARG A 445 -26.47 8.09 13.39
C ARG A 445 -27.98 8.24 13.20
N GLY A 446 -28.43 9.32 12.54
CA GLY A 446 -29.83 9.46 12.12
C GLY A 446 -30.26 8.44 11.05
N VAL A 447 -29.32 7.95 10.24
CA VAL A 447 -29.54 6.87 9.25
C VAL A 447 -29.37 5.51 9.91
N ALA A 448 -28.27 5.29 10.63
CA ALA A 448 -27.90 4.04 11.29
C ALA A 448 -27.50 4.31 12.74
N ALA A 449 -28.39 4.02 13.68
CA ALA A 449 -28.19 4.36 15.10
C ALA A 449 -27.00 3.64 15.74
N ASP A 450 -26.59 2.48 15.20
CA ASP A 450 -25.47 1.65 15.61
C ASP A 450 -24.22 1.83 14.75
N ALA A 451 -24.18 2.91 13.95
CA ALA A 451 -23.00 3.20 13.14
C ALA A 451 -21.76 3.43 14.00
N GLU A 452 -20.64 2.79 13.63
CA GLU A 452 -19.32 3.12 14.16
C GLU A 452 -18.78 4.37 13.49
N LEU A 453 -18.45 5.37 14.28
CA LEU A 453 -17.95 6.65 13.81
C LEU A 453 -16.50 6.81 14.19
N LEU A 454 -15.67 7.09 13.20
CA LEU A 454 -14.23 7.20 13.32
C LEU A 454 -13.79 8.63 12.95
N LEU A 455 -12.76 9.12 13.61
CA LEU A 455 -12.21 10.46 13.38
C LEU A 455 -10.73 10.35 13.01
N LEU A 456 -10.36 10.86 11.85
CA LEU A 456 -8.97 10.93 11.40
C LEU A 456 -8.25 12.15 11.98
N THR A 457 -6.99 11.97 12.35
CA THR A 457 -6.12 13.02 12.89
C THR A 457 -4.71 12.88 12.33
N TYR A 458 -4.19 13.94 11.70
CA TYR A 458 -2.82 14.01 11.18
C TYR A 458 -1.86 14.56 12.21
N LEU A 459 -1.08 13.70 12.85
CA LEU A 459 -0.23 14.05 14.00
C LEU A 459 0.93 15.00 13.67
N PRO A 460 1.66 14.89 12.54
CA PRO A 460 2.80 15.76 12.28
C PRO A 460 2.48 17.25 12.29
N THR A 461 1.35 17.64 11.70
CA THR A 461 0.90 19.04 11.66
C THR A 461 0.51 19.55 13.06
N VAL A 462 -0.36 18.79 13.75
CA VAL A 462 -0.89 19.24 15.06
C VAL A 462 0.15 19.22 16.20
N LEU A 463 1.26 18.49 15.99
CA LEU A 463 2.35 18.36 16.98
C LEU A 463 3.65 19.02 16.51
N ALA A 464 3.61 19.85 15.48
CA ALA A 464 4.76 20.58 14.98
C ALA A 464 5.37 21.44 16.07
N ALA A 465 6.68 21.30 16.31
CA ALA A 465 7.37 21.97 17.42
C ALA A 465 7.39 23.48 17.26
N ASP A 466 7.34 24.00 16.04
CA ASP A 466 7.29 25.42 15.73
C ASP A 466 5.88 26.02 15.85
N SER A 467 4.84 25.19 15.99
CA SER A 467 3.43 25.59 16.01
C SER A 467 2.67 24.95 17.20
N PRO A 468 3.15 25.10 18.44
CA PRO A 468 2.68 24.34 19.61
C PRO A 468 1.22 24.59 19.98
N GLU A 469 0.63 25.71 19.56
CA GLU A 469 -0.76 26.06 19.85
C GLU A 469 -1.74 25.58 18.77
N LEU A 470 -1.26 25.07 17.63
CA LEU A 470 -2.12 24.58 16.53
C LEU A 470 -3.08 23.48 16.98
N ARG A 471 -2.66 22.61 17.90
CA ARG A 471 -3.51 21.55 18.49
C ARG A 471 -4.81 22.08 19.13
N ARG A 472 -4.92 23.40 19.41
CA ARG A 472 -6.17 23.99 19.88
C ARG A 472 -7.23 24.03 18.81
N ALA A 473 -6.81 24.32 17.56
CA ALA A 473 -7.67 24.38 16.40
C ALA A 473 -7.91 22.99 15.78
N ASP A 474 -6.85 22.17 15.62
CA ASP A 474 -6.88 20.94 14.82
C ASP A 474 -6.83 19.63 15.64
N LEU A 475 -6.80 19.71 16.95
CA LEU A 475 -7.00 18.58 17.88
C LEU A 475 -7.88 19.05 19.06
N PRO A 476 -9.10 19.58 18.80
CA PRO A 476 -9.90 20.21 19.81
C PRO A 476 -10.37 19.24 20.88
N VAL A 477 -10.51 19.74 22.13
CA VAL A 477 -11.01 18.94 23.26
C VAL A 477 -12.46 18.47 23.07
N GLY A 478 -13.22 19.08 22.15
CA GLY A 478 -14.54 18.61 21.77
C GLY A 478 -14.56 17.24 21.07
N TRP A 479 -13.41 16.74 20.64
CA TRP A 479 -13.25 15.37 20.10
C TRP A 479 -12.91 14.33 21.17
N ALA A 480 -12.78 14.73 22.44
CA ALA A 480 -12.45 13.78 23.50
C ALA A 480 -13.48 12.65 23.61
N SER A 481 -12.98 11.45 23.92
CA SER A 481 -13.82 10.25 24.13
C SER A 481 -14.95 10.56 25.12
N PRO A 482 -16.20 10.14 24.82
CA PRO A 482 -16.66 9.27 23.77
C PRO A 482 -17.30 9.99 22.55
N ALA A 483 -16.75 11.13 22.09
CA ALA A 483 -17.33 11.88 20.98
C ALA A 483 -17.44 11.03 19.69
N PHE A 484 -16.45 10.19 19.45
CA PHE A 484 -16.41 9.17 18.40
C PHE A 484 -16.16 7.79 19.01
N ASP A 485 -16.47 6.74 18.25
CA ASP A 485 -16.23 5.38 18.70
C ASP A 485 -14.74 5.00 18.63
N ARG A 486 -14.01 5.58 17.64
CA ARG A 486 -12.58 5.36 17.46
C ARG A 486 -11.85 6.61 16.98
N LEU A 487 -10.58 6.72 17.39
CA LEU A 487 -9.64 7.73 16.91
C LEU A 487 -8.65 7.09 15.95
N GLN A 488 -8.49 7.64 14.75
CA GLN A 488 -7.55 7.16 13.74
C GLN A 488 -6.37 8.12 13.63
N LEU A 489 -5.17 7.60 13.83
CA LEU A 489 -3.93 8.36 13.88
C LEU A 489 -3.13 8.14 12.60
N GLU A 490 -2.79 9.23 11.94
CA GLU A 490 -2.02 9.28 10.71
C GLU A 490 -0.76 10.10 10.92
N ASP A 491 0.41 9.62 10.46
CA ASP A 491 1.69 10.26 10.76
C ASP A 491 2.76 10.05 9.67
N TYR A 492 2.38 10.08 8.42
CA TYR A 492 3.26 9.77 7.28
C TYR A 492 4.61 10.48 7.31
N ASP A 493 4.68 11.77 7.70
CA ASP A 493 5.94 12.50 7.78
C ASP A 493 6.91 11.89 8.79
N PHE A 494 6.42 11.40 9.93
CA PHE A 494 7.24 10.70 10.90
C PHE A 494 7.75 9.36 10.36
N VAL A 495 6.88 8.62 9.66
CA VAL A 495 7.24 7.37 8.99
C VAL A 495 8.31 7.61 7.93
N LEU A 496 8.11 8.62 7.06
CA LEU A 496 9.05 8.97 5.99
C LEU A 496 10.41 9.46 6.53
N ALA A 497 10.42 10.11 7.69
CA ALA A 497 11.65 10.46 8.41
C ALA A 497 12.31 9.24 9.06
N GLY A 498 11.59 8.12 9.26
CA GLY A 498 12.05 6.96 10.03
C GLY A 498 12.04 7.20 11.54
N ASP A 499 11.28 8.21 12.02
CA ASP A 499 11.17 8.56 13.46
C ASP A 499 9.99 7.85 14.13
N VAL A 500 10.16 6.55 14.39
CA VAL A 500 9.18 5.72 15.11
C VAL A 500 8.91 6.28 16.53
N GLY A 501 9.90 6.97 17.11
CA GLY A 501 9.76 7.61 18.41
C GLY A 501 8.80 8.79 18.36
N ALA A 502 8.78 9.57 17.27
CA ALA A 502 7.81 10.63 17.05
C ALA A 502 6.38 10.08 16.97
N SER A 503 6.16 8.99 16.21
CA SER A 503 4.87 8.29 16.14
C SER A 503 4.36 7.87 17.54
N ALA A 504 5.23 7.29 18.36
CA ALA A 504 4.87 6.87 19.73
C ALA A 504 4.53 8.07 20.63
N ARG A 505 5.32 9.16 20.56
CA ARG A 505 5.06 10.39 21.32
C ARG A 505 3.76 11.04 20.85
N GLY A 506 3.50 11.05 19.54
CA GLY A 506 2.28 11.59 18.96
C GLY A 506 1.03 10.87 19.46
N ALA A 507 1.03 9.56 19.43
CA ALA A 507 -0.06 8.74 19.96
C ALA A 507 -0.28 9.02 21.47
N ALA A 508 0.78 9.12 22.25
CA ALA A 508 0.69 9.43 23.70
C ALA A 508 0.07 10.82 23.95
N VAL A 509 0.42 11.84 23.15
CA VAL A 509 -0.17 13.19 23.26
C VAL A 509 -1.64 13.17 22.89
N ALA A 510 -2.02 12.47 21.81
CA ALA A 510 -3.42 12.31 21.39
C ALA A 510 -4.23 11.61 22.49
N THR A 511 -3.72 10.51 23.06
CA THR A 511 -4.33 9.81 24.20
C THR A 511 -4.51 10.72 25.42
N ALA A 512 -3.46 11.45 25.82
CA ALA A 512 -3.52 12.34 26.97
C ALA A 512 -4.51 13.49 26.79
N ARG A 513 -4.68 13.99 25.54
CA ARG A 513 -5.56 15.10 25.24
C ARG A 513 -7.02 14.69 25.04
N LEU A 514 -7.25 13.55 24.36
CA LEU A 514 -8.58 13.13 23.91
C LEU A 514 -9.13 11.94 24.69
N GLY A 515 -8.32 11.21 25.44
CA GLY A 515 -8.76 10.15 26.35
C GLY A 515 -9.14 8.83 25.68
N TYR A 516 -8.83 8.62 24.38
CA TYR A 516 -9.06 7.31 23.73
C TYR A 516 -8.00 6.32 24.21
N PRO A 517 -8.38 5.16 24.75
CA PRO A 517 -7.45 4.10 25.06
C PRO A 517 -6.91 3.47 23.76
N THR A 518 -5.78 2.76 23.85
CA THR A 518 -5.09 2.23 22.67
C THR A 518 -5.96 1.26 21.86
N GLU A 519 -6.83 0.50 22.51
CA GLU A 519 -7.79 -0.42 21.88
C GLU A 519 -8.86 0.28 21.02
N ASP A 520 -9.13 1.57 21.30
CA ASP A 520 -10.05 2.42 20.52
C ASP A 520 -9.30 3.33 19.56
N GLN A 521 -8.02 3.06 19.32
CA GLN A 521 -7.20 3.77 18.34
C GLN A 521 -6.92 2.85 17.16
N ASP A 522 -6.98 3.41 15.96
CA ASP A 522 -6.46 2.83 14.73
C ASP A 522 -5.19 3.60 14.32
N TYR A 523 -4.32 2.97 13.57
CA TYR A 523 -3.10 3.60 13.08
C TYR A 523 -2.95 3.42 11.58
N PHE A 524 -2.68 4.53 10.91
CA PHE A 524 -2.38 4.59 9.49
C PHE A 524 -0.91 4.81 9.25
N THR A 525 -0.29 3.92 8.47
CA THR A 525 1.06 4.09 7.96
C THR A 525 1.05 4.03 6.44
N GLY A 526 1.97 4.67 5.80
CA GLY A 526 2.13 4.72 4.35
C GLY A 526 3.12 5.81 4.00
N PHE A 527 3.55 5.92 2.90
CA PHE A 527 3.29 6.59 1.65
C PHE A 527 4.36 6.17 0.63
N VAL A 528 4.09 5.99 -0.58
CA VAL A 528 5.06 5.78 -1.67
C VAL A 528 4.44 6.28 -2.97
N LEU A 529 4.52 7.56 -3.29
CA LEU A 529 4.04 8.09 -4.58
C LEU A 529 5.02 7.83 -5.70
N ASP A 530 6.30 8.19 -5.53
CA ASP A 530 7.31 7.93 -6.55
C ASP A 530 7.81 6.49 -6.44
N PRO A 531 7.69 5.67 -7.50
CA PRO A 531 8.23 4.31 -7.51
C PRO A 531 9.73 4.24 -7.15
N GLY A 532 10.49 5.31 -7.41
CA GLY A 532 11.89 5.42 -7.03
C GLY A 532 12.14 5.34 -5.53
N ASP A 533 11.16 5.75 -4.72
CA ASP A 533 11.24 5.76 -3.27
C ASP A 533 10.85 4.42 -2.61
N ALA A 534 10.26 3.50 -3.35
CA ALA A 534 9.74 2.23 -2.83
C ALA A 534 10.76 1.48 -1.96
N ALA A 535 12.01 1.42 -2.42
CA ALA A 535 13.10 0.73 -1.73
C ALA A 535 13.49 1.35 -0.37
N ILE A 536 13.13 2.62 -0.14
CA ILE A 536 13.43 3.37 1.09
C ILE A 536 12.20 3.41 2.00
N GLN A 537 11.04 3.68 1.42
CA GLN A 537 9.83 3.94 2.20
C GLN A 537 9.16 2.65 2.71
N TRP A 538 9.06 1.58 1.91
CA TRP A 538 8.45 0.32 2.39
C TRP A 538 9.12 -0.29 3.63
N PRO A 539 10.46 -0.28 3.78
CA PRO A 539 11.10 -0.65 5.04
C PRO A 539 10.61 0.16 6.24
N ARG A 540 10.47 1.49 6.09
CA ARG A 540 10.02 2.39 7.15
C ARG A 540 8.56 2.16 7.51
N ILE A 541 7.72 1.92 6.50
CA ILE A 541 6.31 1.55 6.69
C ILE A 541 6.21 0.24 7.49
N ALA A 542 7.01 -0.78 7.16
CA ALA A 542 7.02 -2.04 7.89
C ALA A 542 7.53 -1.89 9.34
N ASP A 543 8.54 -1.03 9.57
CA ASP A 543 9.03 -0.70 10.91
C ASP A 543 7.94 0.01 11.73
N ALA A 544 7.18 0.92 11.12
CA ALA A 544 6.05 1.62 11.76
C ALA A 544 4.92 0.64 12.12
N VAL A 545 4.59 -0.32 11.24
CA VAL A 545 3.64 -1.42 11.54
C VAL A 545 4.11 -2.21 12.76
N THR A 546 5.38 -2.60 12.79
CA THR A 546 5.94 -3.37 13.91
C THR A 546 5.85 -2.60 15.23
N ALA A 547 6.18 -1.31 15.22
CA ALA A 547 6.11 -0.46 16.40
C ALA A 547 4.66 -0.24 16.86
N ALA A 548 3.71 -0.10 15.94
CA ALA A 548 2.30 0.07 16.28
C ALA A 548 1.71 -1.22 16.87
N LYS A 549 2.04 -2.39 16.33
CA LYS A 549 1.70 -3.70 16.93
C LYS A 549 2.23 -3.81 18.37
N ALA A 550 3.49 -3.43 18.60
CA ALA A 550 4.09 -3.43 19.92
C ALA A 550 3.40 -2.49 20.93
N ARG A 551 2.77 -1.40 20.45
CA ARG A 551 1.94 -0.51 21.29
C ARG A 551 0.56 -1.10 21.62
N GLY A 552 0.14 -2.18 20.97
CA GLY A 552 -1.16 -2.82 21.17
C GLY A 552 -2.30 -2.17 20.37
N VAL A 553 -1.99 -1.48 19.26
CA VAL A 553 -3.01 -0.91 18.36
C VAL A 553 -3.81 -2.04 17.73
N SER A 554 -5.13 -1.93 17.71
CA SER A 554 -6.01 -3.01 17.26
C SER A 554 -6.17 -3.11 15.76
N ARG A 555 -6.23 -2.00 15.02
CA ARG A 555 -6.35 -1.95 13.56
C ARG A 555 -5.22 -1.11 12.97
N LEU A 556 -4.47 -1.71 12.04
CA LEU A 556 -3.29 -1.13 11.40
C LEU A 556 -3.54 -1.06 9.90
N PHE A 557 -3.68 0.13 9.37
CA PHE A 557 -3.95 0.38 7.96
C PHE A 557 -2.67 0.72 7.21
N VAL A 558 -2.54 0.18 6.00
CA VAL A 558 -1.47 0.54 5.06
C VAL A 558 -2.08 1.39 3.95
N TRP A 559 -1.60 2.60 3.81
CA TRP A 559 -1.92 3.49 2.70
C TRP A 559 -0.92 3.29 1.57
N ALA A 560 -1.27 2.85 0.34
CA ALA A 560 -2.58 2.40 -0.05
C ALA A 560 -2.43 1.25 -1.06
N LEU A 561 -3.52 0.56 -1.36
CA LEU A 561 -3.56 -0.58 -2.27
C LEU A 561 -2.90 -0.33 -3.64
N PRO A 562 -3.07 0.83 -4.30
CA PRO A 562 -2.42 1.09 -5.59
C PRO A 562 -0.89 1.02 -5.52
N GLN A 563 -0.27 1.61 -4.48
CA GLN A 563 1.18 1.53 -4.28
C GLN A 563 1.63 0.12 -3.89
N VAL A 564 0.86 -0.57 -3.04
CA VAL A 564 1.09 -1.99 -2.68
C VAL A 564 1.12 -2.85 -3.94
N ALA A 565 0.14 -2.68 -4.84
CA ALA A 565 0.04 -3.43 -6.08
C ALA A 565 1.17 -3.08 -7.05
N ARG A 566 1.44 -1.80 -7.28
CA ARG A 566 2.47 -1.30 -8.19
C ARG A 566 3.87 -1.79 -7.79
N ASP A 567 4.23 -1.63 -6.52
CA ASP A 567 5.57 -1.93 -6.00
C ASP A 567 5.74 -3.41 -5.63
N GLY A 568 4.65 -4.18 -5.64
CA GLY A 568 4.64 -5.59 -5.26
C GLY A 568 4.96 -5.81 -3.78
N PHE A 569 4.54 -4.88 -2.92
CA PHE A 569 4.70 -5.04 -1.48
C PHE A 569 3.82 -6.18 -0.98
N THR A 570 4.45 -7.17 -0.38
CA THR A 570 3.79 -8.35 0.20
C THR A 570 4.19 -8.47 1.66
N TYR A 571 3.21 -8.40 2.55
CA TYR A 571 3.44 -8.51 4.00
C TYR A 571 3.12 -9.91 4.49
N PHE A 572 3.90 -10.40 5.44
CA PHE A 572 3.70 -11.69 6.10
C PHE A 572 3.68 -11.49 7.61
N ASP A 573 2.65 -11.97 8.28
CA ASP A 573 2.69 -12.11 9.73
C ASP A 573 3.42 -13.41 10.06
N LEU A 574 4.64 -13.27 10.52
CA LEU A 574 5.46 -14.43 10.90
C LEU A 574 5.12 -14.93 12.33
N GLY A 575 4.08 -14.34 12.98
CA GLY A 575 3.64 -14.67 14.32
C GLY A 575 4.66 -14.31 15.41
N GLU A 576 4.23 -13.90 16.58
CA GLU A 576 5.13 -13.55 17.71
C GLU A 576 6.02 -14.72 18.20
N GLY A 577 5.81 -15.93 17.68
CA GLY A 577 6.55 -17.14 18.07
C GLY A 577 7.56 -17.68 17.06
N GLU A 578 7.60 -17.16 15.82
CA GLU A 578 8.39 -17.79 14.74
C GLU A 578 9.40 -16.87 14.05
N LEU A 579 9.39 -15.54 14.27
CA LEU A 579 10.29 -14.60 13.57
C LEU A 579 11.77 -14.76 13.89
N ASN A 580 12.11 -15.30 15.04
CA ASN A 580 13.45 -15.70 15.44
C ASN A 580 13.32 -16.80 16.50
N ALA A 581 12.83 -17.97 16.13
CA ALA A 581 12.88 -19.12 17.02
C ALA A 581 14.32 -19.49 17.28
N PHE A 582 15.01 -18.66 18.04
CA PHE A 582 16.33 -18.88 18.55
C PHE A 582 16.23 -19.40 19.99
N ASP A 583 16.72 -20.59 20.18
CA ASP A 583 16.89 -21.14 21.51
C ASP A 583 18.31 -20.81 21.96
N ASP A 584 18.47 -20.07 23.05
CA ASP A 584 19.77 -19.72 23.59
C ASP A 584 20.42 -20.92 24.29
N VAL A 585 20.72 -21.95 23.48
CA VAL A 585 21.32 -23.20 23.91
C VAL A 585 22.47 -23.55 22.97
N ASP A 586 23.52 -24.14 23.52
CA ASP A 586 24.67 -24.57 22.75
C ASP A 586 24.41 -25.92 22.05
N PHE A 587 24.83 -26.04 20.80
CA PHE A 587 25.02 -27.34 20.17
C PHE A 587 26.03 -28.17 20.98
N PRO A 588 25.79 -29.47 21.18
CA PRO A 588 26.70 -30.30 22.00
C PRO A 588 28.14 -30.17 21.53
N LEU A 589 28.97 -29.58 22.37
CA LEU A 589 30.40 -29.25 22.04
C LEU A 589 31.19 -30.46 21.59
N ALA A 590 30.93 -31.64 22.17
CA ALA A 590 31.63 -32.88 21.81
C ALA A 590 31.40 -33.24 20.33
N LEU A 591 30.16 -33.04 19.84
CA LEU A 591 29.77 -33.32 18.46
C LEU A 591 30.25 -32.23 17.50
N GLY A 592 30.23 -30.96 17.92
CA GLY A 592 30.63 -29.82 17.09
C GLY A 592 32.14 -29.67 16.83
N ARG A 593 33.02 -30.26 17.69
CA ARG A 593 34.47 -30.06 17.62
C ARG A 593 35.14 -30.54 16.33
N GLN A 594 34.55 -31.48 15.64
CA GLN A 594 35.08 -32.05 14.39
C GLN A 594 34.28 -31.60 13.16
N ALA A 595 33.41 -30.60 13.32
CA ALA A 595 32.64 -30.05 12.21
C ALA A 595 33.55 -29.44 11.14
N SER A 596 33.19 -29.64 9.90
CA SER A 596 33.76 -28.88 8.79
C SER A 596 33.02 -27.54 8.64
N VAL A 597 33.68 -26.52 8.09
CA VAL A 597 33.10 -25.21 7.80
C VAL A 597 33.26 -24.88 6.32
N THR A 598 32.20 -24.32 5.72
CA THR A 598 32.17 -23.91 4.32
C THR A 598 31.61 -22.48 4.25
N PRO A 599 32.48 -21.44 4.19
CA PRO A 599 32.04 -20.08 3.91
C PRO A 599 31.54 -19.97 2.46
N GLY A 600 30.38 -19.37 2.26
CA GLY A 600 29.80 -19.16 0.94
C GLY A 600 29.51 -17.69 0.68
N PHE A 601 29.79 -17.23 -0.53
CA PHE A 601 29.40 -15.93 -1.06
C PHE A 601 28.46 -16.13 -2.25
N SER A 602 27.73 -15.10 -2.62
CA SER A 602 27.00 -15.02 -3.90
C SER A 602 27.61 -13.91 -4.73
N THR A 603 28.06 -14.26 -5.93
CA THR A 603 28.65 -13.32 -6.88
C THR A 603 28.04 -13.54 -8.26
N THR A 604 27.47 -12.49 -8.84
CA THR A 604 27.00 -12.51 -10.24
C THR A 604 28.14 -12.07 -11.15
N ILE A 605 28.51 -12.93 -12.10
CA ILE A 605 29.55 -12.66 -13.09
C ILE A 605 28.90 -12.52 -14.48
N VAL A 606 29.11 -11.37 -15.10
CA VAL A 606 28.66 -11.10 -16.48
C VAL A 606 29.90 -10.96 -17.36
N THR A 607 30.02 -11.83 -18.38
CA THR A 607 31.14 -11.80 -19.33
C THR A 607 30.63 -11.22 -20.66
N THR A 608 31.29 -10.17 -21.14
CA THR A 608 31.02 -9.56 -22.46
C THR A 608 31.53 -10.47 -23.59
N ALA A 609 31.04 -10.26 -24.82
CA ALA A 609 31.54 -10.97 -26.00
C ALA A 609 33.06 -10.82 -26.22
N ALA A 610 33.71 -9.77 -25.68
CA ALA A 610 35.14 -9.54 -25.73
C ALA A 610 35.92 -10.23 -24.59
N GLY A 611 35.25 -11.03 -23.75
CA GLY A 611 35.88 -11.77 -22.63
C GLY A 611 36.16 -10.94 -21.38
N VAL A 612 35.65 -9.70 -21.31
CA VAL A 612 35.77 -8.85 -20.12
C VAL A 612 34.67 -9.21 -19.13
N GLU A 613 35.05 -9.49 -17.87
CA GLU A 613 34.13 -9.83 -16.80
C GLU A 613 33.78 -8.62 -15.94
N GLN A 614 32.50 -8.45 -15.65
CA GLN A 614 31.99 -7.61 -14.58
C GLN A 614 31.48 -8.52 -13.45
N ARG A 615 31.95 -8.27 -12.23
CA ARG A 615 31.63 -9.07 -11.05
C ARG A 615 30.87 -8.21 -10.05
N ASN A 616 29.67 -8.67 -9.66
CA ASN A 616 28.87 -8.05 -8.61
C ASN A 616 28.82 -9.02 -7.42
N ALA A 617 29.29 -8.58 -6.26
CA ALA A 617 29.11 -9.31 -5.02
C ALA A 617 27.66 -9.10 -4.52
N ASP A 618 26.82 -10.13 -4.64
CA ASP A 618 25.41 -10.08 -4.21
C ASP A 618 25.29 -10.11 -2.67
N TRP A 619 26.29 -10.71 -2.00
CA TRP A 619 26.39 -10.77 -0.55
C TRP A 619 27.59 -9.98 -0.06
N ALA A 620 27.37 -9.08 0.89
CA ALA A 620 28.44 -8.34 1.56
C ALA A 620 29.26 -9.26 2.49
N ASP A 621 28.60 -10.27 3.11
CA ASP A 621 29.18 -11.18 4.08
C ASP A 621 29.05 -12.63 3.66
N ALA A 622 30.04 -13.45 4.04
CA ALA A 622 29.97 -14.90 3.90
C ALA A 622 28.79 -15.44 4.75
N ARG A 623 28.13 -16.47 4.24
CA ARG A 623 27.21 -17.30 5.02
C ARG A 623 27.88 -18.64 5.30
N LEU A 624 27.97 -18.99 6.58
CA LEU A 624 28.65 -20.21 6.99
C LEU A 624 27.70 -21.41 6.90
N ARG A 625 28.27 -22.52 6.43
CA ARG A 625 27.66 -23.84 6.53
C ARG A 625 28.63 -24.73 7.28
N PHE A 626 28.09 -25.58 8.14
CA PHE A 626 28.85 -26.55 8.91
C PHE A 626 28.31 -27.95 8.66
N ASP A 627 29.19 -28.96 8.76
CA ASP A 627 28.76 -30.34 8.86
C ASP A 627 29.37 -30.96 10.13
N ALA A 628 28.49 -31.26 11.08
CA ALA A 628 28.86 -31.85 12.38
C ALA A 628 28.81 -33.40 12.39
N GLY A 629 28.47 -34.05 11.26
CA GLY A 629 28.42 -35.51 11.10
C GLY A 629 29.68 -36.23 11.56
N PRO A 630 30.91 -35.78 11.22
CA PRO A 630 32.16 -36.40 11.64
C PRO A 630 32.37 -36.51 13.17
N GLY A 631 31.65 -35.73 13.99
CA GLY A 631 31.70 -35.79 15.45
C GLY A 631 30.86 -36.91 16.07
N VAL A 632 29.97 -37.52 15.32
CA VAL A 632 29.05 -38.57 15.80
C VAL A 632 29.72 -39.93 15.62
N ARG A 633 30.11 -40.59 16.72
CA ARG A 633 30.90 -41.84 16.68
C ARG A 633 30.38 -42.95 17.59
N ALA A 634 29.49 -42.66 18.50
CA ALA A 634 28.94 -43.59 19.45
C ALA A 634 27.42 -43.56 19.48
N GLU A 635 26.79 -44.62 19.95
CA GLU A 635 25.35 -44.70 20.15
C GLU A 635 24.83 -43.55 21.06
N ALA A 636 25.61 -43.20 22.09
CA ALA A 636 25.30 -42.07 22.98
C ALA A 636 25.30 -40.72 22.25
N ASP A 637 26.21 -40.56 21.26
CA ASP A 637 26.25 -39.36 20.42
C ASP A 637 25.00 -39.24 19.56
N ILE A 638 24.54 -40.34 18.96
CA ILE A 638 23.30 -40.42 18.20
C ILE A 638 22.11 -40.04 19.07
N ALA A 639 22.02 -40.62 20.29
CA ALA A 639 20.93 -40.32 21.22
C ALA A 639 20.91 -38.82 21.57
N THR A 640 22.05 -38.22 21.82
CA THR A 640 22.22 -36.80 22.13
C THR A 640 21.80 -35.93 20.91
N LEU A 641 22.25 -36.28 19.71
CA LEU A 641 21.95 -35.57 18.48
C LEU A 641 20.44 -35.62 18.13
N LEU A 642 19.86 -36.83 18.24
CA LEU A 642 18.42 -37.01 17.98
C LEU A 642 17.54 -36.23 18.98
N ALA A 643 17.93 -36.23 20.26
CA ALA A 643 17.20 -35.45 21.28
C ALA A 643 17.30 -33.95 20.99
N PHE A 644 18.49 -33.47 20.62
CA PHE A 644 18.73 -32.07 20.26
C PHE A 644 17.94 -31.67 18.99
N PHE A 645 18.00 -32.49 17.92
CA PHE A 645 17.27 -32.26 16.67
C PHE A 645 15.76 -32.17 16.87
N ARG A 646 15.19 -33.11 17.66
CA ARG A 646 13.76 -33.12 17.97
C ARG A 646 13.34 -31.90 18.79
N ALA A 647 14.17 -31.49 19.77
CA ALA A 647 13.90 -30.30 20.56
C ALA A 647 13.95 -29.01 19.73
N ARG A 648 14.76 -28.96 18.69
CA ARG A 648 14.82 -27.83 17.72
C ARG A 648 13.80 -27.94 16.60
N ARG A 649 13.03 -29.02 16.53
CA ARG A 649 12.03 -29.28 15.48
C ARG A 649 12.62 -29.20 14.08
N GLY A 650 13.76 -29.85 13.86
CA GLY A 650 14.50 -29.78 12.60
C GLY A 650 15.05 -28.39 12.33
N ALA A 651 14.76 -27.84 11.18
CA ALA A 651 15.22 -26.52 10.73
C ALA A 651 14.48 -25.34 11.35
N ALA A 652 13.43 -25.59 12.19
CA ALA A 652 12.52 -24.54 12.66
C ALA A 652 13.14 -23.59 13.68
N ARG A 653 14.09 -24.04 14.51
CA ARG A 653 14.65 -23.25 15.62
C ARG A 653 16.16 -23.16 15.52
N ALA A 654 16.68 -21.94 15.59
CA ALA A 654 18.11 -21.68 15.63
C ALA A 654 18.67 -21.89 17.04
N PHE A 655 20.00 -22.05 17.13
CA PHE A 655 20.74 -22.30 18.35
C PHE A 655 22.21 -21.83 18.21
N ARG A 656 22.96 -21.81 19.32
CA ARG A 656 24.37 -21.46 19.34
C ARG A 656 25.23 -22.61 18.82
N PHE A 657 26.17 -22.30 17.93
CA PHE A 657 27.19 -23.25 17.47
C PHE A 657 28.56 -22.64 17.64
N ARG A 658 29.42 -23.34 18.39
CA ARG A 658 30.82 -22.96 18.54
C ARG A 658 31.59 -23.39 17.30
N ASP A 659 31.94 -22.44 16.44
CA ASP A 659 32.80 -22.69 15.29
C ASP A 659 34.18 -23.15 15.78
N PRO A 660 34.64 -24.36 15.43
CA PRO A 660 35.96 -24.84 15.89
C PRO A 660 37.13 -24.02 15.36
N PHE A 661 36.94 -23.25 14.28
CA PHE A 661 38.00 -22.48 13.61
C PHE A 661 37.92 -20.98 13.91
N ASP A 662 36.73 -20.48 14.24
CA ASP A 662 36.49 -19.05 14.40
C ASP A 662 35.44 -18.73 15.48
N HIS A 663 35.86 -18.60 16.74
CA HIS A 663 35.00 -18.36 17.90
C HIS A 663 35.54 -17.28 18.87
N GLY A 664 36.46 -16.43 18.41
CA GLY A 664 37.00 -15.35 19.23
C GLY A 664 37.38 -14.13 18.42
N SER A 665 37.54 -13.00 19.07
CA SER A 665 37.91 -11.73 18.44
C SER A 665 39.37 -11.63 18.00
N ASP A 666 40.24 -12.60 18.35
CA ASP A 666 41.66 -12.62 18.03
C ASP A 666 42.42 -11.33 18.48
N GLY A 667 41.97 -10.70 19.53
CA GLY A 667 42.47 -9.43 20.05
C GLY A 667 41.40 -8.37 20.17
N ASP A 668 41.79 -7.14 20.38
CA ASP A 668 40.89 -6.03 20.55
C ASP A 668 40.36 -5.56 19.17
N GLN A 669 39.05 -5.64 18.98
CA GLN A 669 38.38 -5.17 17.79
C GLN A 669 37.86 -3.73 18.00
N ILE A 670 38.07 -2.84 17.04
CA ILE A 670 37.45 -1.50 17.07
C ILE A 670 36.01 -1.66 16.72
N ILE A 671 35.09 -1.40 17.69
CA ILE A 671 33.65 -1.48 17.51
C ILE A 671 33.02 -0.11 17.22
N GLY A 672 33.77 0.97 17.41
CA GLY A 672 33.31 2.33 17.10
C GLY A 672 34.30 3.38 17.54
N THR A 673 33.92 4.65 17.32
CA THR A 673 34.60 5.83 17.84
C THR A 673 33.54 6.70 18.49
N GLY A 674 33.79 7.15 19.70
CA GLY A 674 32.89 8.07 20.40
C GLY A 674 32.64 9.34 19.59
N ASP A 675 31.44 9.86 19.65
CA ASP A 675 31.04 11.13 19.07
C ASP A 675 30.46 12.11 20.11
N GLY A 676 30.42 11.67 21.38
CA GLY A 676 29.86 12.43 22.49
C GLY A 676 28.32 12.33 22.60
N ALA A 677 27.64 11.56 21.73
CA ALA A 677 26.19 11.43 21.69
C ALA A 677 25.73 9.97 21.69
N ALA A 678 26.33 9.13 20.87
CA ALA A 678 25.98 7.72 20.76
C ALA A 678 26.43 6.93 21.99
N THR A 679 25.53 6.09 22.52
CA THR A 679 25.79 5.22 23.68
C THR A 679 25.85 3.73 23.32
N SER A 680 25.47 3.32 22.10
CA SER A 680 25.33 1.92 21.71
C SER A 680 26.21 1.57 20.50
N PHE A 681 26.98 0.47 20.60
CA PHE A 681 27.94 0.03 19.59
C PHE A 681 27.85 -1.48 19.40
N ALA A 682 27.71 -1.92 18.15
CA ALA A 682 27.63 -3.35 17.83
C ALA A 682 29.01 -4.01 17.90
N LEU A 683 29.09 -5.22 18.44
CA LEU A 683 30.28 -6.06 18.36
C LEU A 683 30.53 -6.48 16.91
N VAL A 684 31.78 -6.33 16.45
CA VAL A 684 32.14 -6.66 15.08
C VAL A 684 33.50 -7.37 15.06
N LYS A 685 33.65 -8.35 14.19
CA LYS A 685 34.97 -8.97 13.86
C LYS A 685 35.37 -8.56 12.44
N ARG A 686 36.64 -8.17 12.28
CA ARG A 686 37.23 -7.76 11.01
C ARG A 686 38.19 -8.85 10.49
N TYR A 687 38.01 -9.21 9.22
CA TYR A 687 38.87 -10.18 8.52
C TYR A 687 39.68 -9.48 7.45
N GLY A 688 40.99 -9.60 7.51
CA GLY A 688 41.92 -8.92 6.59
C GLY A 688 42.32 -7.51 7.07
N THR A 689 43.40 -6.99 6.47
CA THR A 689 43.98 -5.69 6.84
C THR A 689 43.73 -4.59 5.81
N THR A 690 43.49 -4.96 4.55
CA THR A 690 43.19 -4.04 3.46
C THR A 690 41.76 -4.33 2.98
N ASP A 691 40.87 -3.36 3.08
CA ASP A 691 39.45 -3.50 2.79
C ASP A 691 38.81 -4.70 3.54
N PRO A 692 38.84 -4.69 4.90
CA PRO A 692 38.44 -5.85 5.68
C PRO A 692 36.94 -6.14 5.56
N GLN A 693 36.61 -7.42 5.47
CA GLN A 693 35.24 -7.84 5.72
C GLN A 693 34.89 -7.57 7.19
N VAL A 694 33.75 -6.97 7.46
CA VAL A 694 33.25 -6.64 8.81
C VAL A 694 32.05 -7.50 9.11
N ARG A 695 32.17 -8.46 10.00
CA ARG A 695 31.11 -9.34 10.45
C ARG A 695 30.48 -8.82 11.75
N ALA A 696 29.17 -8.66 11.80
CA ALA A 696 28.45 -8.41 13.04
C ALA A 696 28.45 -9.67 13.93
N ILE A 697 28.69 -9.49 15.22
CA ILE A 697 28.68 -10.57 16.21
C ILE A 697 27.45 -10.40 17.10
N THR A 698 26.44 -11.21 16.83
CA THR A 698 25.13 -11.13 17.51
C THR A 698 25.03 -12.05 18.73
N ARG A 699 25.89 -13.09 18.82
CA ARG A 699 25.84 -14.08 19.90
C ARG A 699 27.19 -14.19 20.65
N PRO A 700 27.63 -13.11 21.33
CA PRO A 700 28.82 -13.20 22.18
C PRO A 700 28.58 -14.14 23.35
N VAL A 701 29.68 -14.73 23.87
CA VAL A 701 29.64 -15.59 25.06
C VAL A 701 29.59 -14.72 26.30
N ALA A 702 28.55 -14.90 27.12
CA ALA A 702 28.39 -14.16 28.37
C ALA A 702 29.63 -14.27 29.27
N GLY A 703 30.10 -13.17 29.85
CA GLY A 703 31.25 -13.11 30.71
C GLY A 703 32.61 -13.17 30.02
N SER A 704 32.67 -13.31 28.67
CA SER A 704 33.92 -13.29 27.90
C SER A 704 34.29 -11.90 27.40
N ILE A 705 33.42 -10.89 27.57
CA ILE A 705 33.57 -9.58 26.94
C ILE A 705 34.37 -8.64 27.83
N SER A 706 35.33 -7.98 27.23
CA SER A 706 36.12 -6.90 27.83
C SER A 706 36.04 -5.68 26.90
N VAL A 707 35.61 -4.53 27.43
CA VAL A 707 35.48 -3.28 26.69
C VAL A 707 36.52 -2.27 27.16
N ALA A 708 37.11 -1.50 26.23
CA ALA A 708 38.06 -0.46 26.55
C ALA A 708 37.75 0.85 25.79
N LEU A 709 37.98 2.00 26.43
CA LEU A 709 37.92 3.32 25.84
C LEU A 709 39.32 3.94 25.74
N GLY A 710 39.73 4.31 24.53
CA GLY A 710 41.07 4.85 24.30
C GLY A 710 42.19 3.89 24.74
N GLY A 711 41.95 2.58 24.74
CA GLY A 711 42.87 1.54 25.19
C GLY A 711 42.86 1.27 26.71
N VAL A 712 42.00 1.94 27.48
CA VAL A 712 41.83 1.73 28.93
C VAL A 712 40.62 0.81 29.17
N PRO A 713 40.84 -0.40 29.75
CA PRO A 713 39.72 -1.31 30.04
C PRO A 713 38.74 -0.71 31.07
N LEU A 714 37.46 -0.95 30.83
CA LEU A 714 36.38 -0.54 31.71
C LEU A 714 35.96 -1.72 32.59
N ALA A 715 35.81 -1.46 33.89
CA ALA A 715 35.30 -2.43 34.86
C ALA A 715 33.77 -2.38 34.95
N ASP A 716 33.16 -1.21 34.72
CA ASP A 716 31.74 -0.90 34.83
C ASP A 716 31.36 0.24 33.87
N GLY A 717 30.12 0.75 33.98
CA GLY A 717 29.60 1.86 33.13
C GLY A 717 29.15 1.41 31.74
N TRP A 718 29.02 0.12 31.51
CA TRP A 718 28.52 -0.46 30.28
C TRP A 718 27.73 -1.74 30.52
N ALA A 719 26.85 -2.11 29.60
CA ALA A 719 26.11 -3.38 29.60
C ALA A 719 26.10 -4.01 28.21
N LEU A 720 26.01 -5.34 28.18
CA LEU A 720 25.73 -6.10 26.95
C LEU A 720 24.23 -6.23 26.80
N LEU A 721 23.72 -5.79 25.68
CA LEU A 721 22.33 -5.99 25.26
C LEU A 721 22.24 -7.13 24.23
N ASP A 722 21.01 -7.62 23.99
CA ASP A 722 20.74 -8.62 22.97
C ASP A 722 21.22 -8.18 21.59
N GLY A 723 21.60 -9.14 20.75
CA GLY A 723 22.15 -8.86 19.43
C GLY A 723 23.61 -8.39 19.43
N GLY A 724 24.34 -8.56 20.57
CA GLY A 724 25.75 -8.19 20.63
C GLY A 724 26.01 -6.69 20.68
N ILE A 725 25.12 -5.93 21.30
CA ILE A 725 25.24 -4.48 21.45
C ILE A 725 25.88 -4.14 22.80
N VAL A 726 26.98 -3.40 22.77
CA VAL A 726 27.59 -2.77 23.95
C VAL A 726 26.92 -1.42 24.16
N SER A 727 26.24 -1.23 25.29
CA SER A 727 25.57 0.01 25.66
C SER A 727 26.28 0.66 26.84
N PHE A 728 26.65 1.94 26.70
CA PHE A 728 27.30 2.73 27.73
C PHE A 728 26.27 3.57 28.52
N GLU A 729 26.49 3.73 29.81
CA GLU A 729 25.68 4.60 30.67
C GLU A 729 25.85 6.07 30.29
N ALA A 730 27.03 6.46 29.83
CA ALA A 730 27.32 7.79 29.32
C ALA A 730 28.01 7.71 27.96
N ALA A 731 27.65 8.60 27.03
CA ALA A 731 28.23 8.60 25.68
C ALA A 731 29.76 8.79 25.73
N PRO A 732 30.54 7.91 25.07
CA PRO A 732 31.99 8.09 24.97
C PRO A 732 32.35 9.39 24.26
N ALA A 733 33.38 10.07 24.77
CA ALA A 733 33.83 11.35 24.26
C ALA A 733 34.23 11.30 22.77
N ALA A 734 33.99 12.41 22.05
CA ALA A 734 34.29 12.50 20.63
C ALA A 734 35.76 12.20 20.32
N GLY A 735 36.00 11.34 19.31
CA GLY A 735 37.32 10.93 18.85
C GLY A 735 37.98 9.79 19.67
N VAL A 736 37.34 9.30 20.75
CA VAL A 736 37.88 8.20 21.56
C VAL A 736 37.55 6.87 20.90
N PRO A 737 38.53 6.03 20.55
CA PRO A 737 38.31 4.70 20.01
C PRO A 737 37.69 3.77 21.08
N ILE A 738 36.70 3.01 20.68
CA ILE A 738 36.02 2.01 21.49
C ILE A 738 36.46 0.64 20.98
N THR A 739 37.04 -0.19 21.86
CA THR A 739 37.46 -1.53 21.50
C THR A 739 36.83 -2.58 22.39
N ALA A 740 36.67 -3.78 21.87
CA ALA A 740 36.15 -4.91 22.61
C ALA A 740 36.89 -6.20 22.25
N ARG A 741 37.07 -7.06 23.25
CA ARG A 741 37.56 -8.44 23.12
C ARG A 741 36.50 -9.39 23.66
N TYR A 742 36.24 -10.49 22.95
CA TYR A 742 35.16 -11.41 23.28
C TYR A 742 35.33 -12.78 22.62
N LEU A 743 34.67 -13.79 23.17
CA LEU A 743 34.34 -15.05 22.49
C LEU A 743 32.90 -14.96 21.94
N PHE A 744 32.63 -15.73 20.89
CA PHE A 744 31.31 -15.75 20.29
C PHE A 744 30.94 -17.12 19.73
N ASP A 745 29.66 -17.36 19.60
CA ASP A 745 29.05 -18.48 18.89
C ASP A 745 28.37 -17.99 17.61
N VAL A 746 28.29 -18.87 16.64
CA VAL A 746 27.55 -18.60 15.39
C VAL A 746 26.09 -19.02 15.60
N PRO A 747 25.11 -18.14 15.33
CA PRO A 747 23.71 -18.55 15.30
C PRO A 747 23.48 -19.45 14.08
N VAL A 748 23.08 -20.70 14.32
CA VAL A 748 22.82 -21.68 13.25
C VAL A 748 21.49 -22.38 13.46
N ARG A 749 20.99 -23.00 12.41
CA ARG A 749 19.90 -23.99 12.45
C ARG A 749 20.31 -25.24 11.69
N PHE A 750 19.59 -26.33 11.87
CA PHE A 750 19.73 -27.46 10.95
C PHE A 750 19.36 -26.98 9.53
N ALA A 751 20.10 -27.44 8.53
CA ALA A 751 19.84 -27.05 7.14
C ALA A 751 18.59 -27.76 6.58
N GLU A 752 18.22 -28.91 7.15
CA GLU A 752 17.16 -29.80 6.69
C GLU A 752 16.21 -30.21 7.83
N ASP A 753 14.99 -30.61 7.51
CA ASP A 753 13.99 -31.13 8.45
C ASP A 753 14.12 -32.64 8.67
N THR A 754 15.09 -33.27 8.02
CA THR A 754 15.41 -34.68 8.12
C THR A 754 16.83 -34.87 8.64
N LEU A 755 17.04 -35.91 9.44
CA LEU A 755 18.33 -36.30 9.98
C LEU A 755 18.52 -37.80 9.78
N GLU A 756 19.51 -38.20 9.02
CA GLU A 756 19.87 -39.60 8.82
C GLU A 756 20.95 -40.02 9.82
N VAL A 757 20.67 -41.07 10.55
CA VAL A 757 21.62 -41.68 11.51
C VAL A 757 21.58 -43.20 11.38
N GLY A 758 22.69 -43.86 11.57
CA GLY A 758 22.81 -45.31 11.47
C GLY A 758 23.66 -45.91 12.60
N LEU A 759 23.51 -47.21 12.80
CA LEU A 759 24.39 -48.01 13.65
C LEU A 759 25.29 -48.84 12.72
N SER A 760 26.57 -48.58 12.74
CA SER A 760 27.56 -49.29 11.90
C SER A 760 28.02 -50.63 12.52
N THR A 761 28.13 -50.71 13.88
CA THR A 761 28.43 -51.91 14.65
C THR A 761 27.84 -51.79 16.05
N PHE A 762 27.97 -52.86 16.91
CA PHE A 762 27.55 -52.83 18.30
C PHE A 762 28.27 -51.68 19.05
N LEU A 763 27.51 -50.76 19.64
CA LEU A 763 27.96 -49.53 20.31
C LEU A 763 28.64 -48.48 19.44
N ALA A 764 28.73 -48.64 18.12
CA ALA A 764 29.24 -47.62 17.20
C ALA A 764 28.15 -47.06 16.33
N GLY A 765 27.96 -45.75 16.37
CA GLY A 765 26.98 -45.02 15.58
C GLY A 765 27.65 -44.07 14.60
N GLU A 766 26.97 -43.75 13.53
CA GLU A 766 27.41 -42.76 12.56
C GLU A 766 26.24 -41.87 12.11
N ALA A 767 26.54 -40.65 11.83
CA ALA A 767 25.68 -39.74 11.08
C ALA A 767 26.50 -39.29 9.86
N PRO A 768 26.10 -39.69 8.63
CA PRO A 768 26.87 -39.38 7.42
C PRO A 768 27.05 -37.87 7.22
N SER A 769 26.06 -37.09 7.59
CA SER A 769 26.05 -35.63 7.53
C SER A 769 25.09 -35.05 8.57
N VAL A 770 25.50 -33.97 9.22
CA VAL A 770 24.65 -33.14 10.10
C VAL A 770 24.83 -31.70 9.63
N PRO A 771 24.13 -31.32 8.56
CA PRO A 771 24.30 -30.02 7.94
C PRO A 771 23.64 -28.93 8.78
N LEU A 772 24.43 -27.92 9.15
CA LEU A 772 23.99 -26.71 9.82
C LEU A 772 24.23 -25.51 8.93
N ILE A 773 23.36 -24.53 9.01
CA ILE A 773 23.49 -23.30 8.23
C ILE A 773 23.33 -22.08 9.14
N GLU A 774 24.23 -21.10 8.96
CA GLU A 774 24.17 -19.83 9.67
C GLU A 774 22.84 -19.11 9.46
N VAL A 775 22.28 -18.63 10.54
CA VAL A 775 21.11 -17.75 10.55
C VAL A 775 21.63 -16.31 10.64
N ARG A 776 21.17 -15.45 9.77
CA ARG A 776 21.47 -14.02 9.83
C ARG A 776 20.38 -13.34 10.66
N GLU A 777 20.80 -12.67 11.71
CA GLU A 777 19.95 -11.97 12.69
C GLU A 777 19.99 -10.45 12.48
#